data_8338311473b0f08e13a20d2174a3695f
#
_entry.id   8338311473b0f08e13a20d2174a3695f
#
_cell.length_a   1.000
_cell.length_b   1.000
_cell.length_c   1.000
_cell.angle_alpha   90.00
_cell.angle_beta   90.00
_cell.angle_gamma   90.00
#
_symmetry.space_group_name_H-M   'P 1'
#
loop_
_entity.id
_entity.type
_entity.pdbx_description
1 polymer ?
#
loop_
_entity_poly.entity_id
_entity_poly.type
_entity_poly.pdbx_seq_one_letter_code
_entity_poly.pdbx_strand_id
1 'polypeptide(L)'
;MNTSRLIVRLTALVLLAPAGWELAAAPVTPLTLASNGRTAYQIVTPALPSAPQAHAAAELARFLGEISGASFPVTDEQGWGGGPAIFVGLSPTVRRLAPGVRLGGLGHDGVVIQTVGEHLLLVGGEPRGTLYAVYTFLEDELGCHWWTPEASTIPKAATITIPALGYRHRPPLEYREPFFWGAFEADWAARNQCNGASARVDAKRGGNITYQGFVHTFYPLVPPEQHFASHPEWYSQINGKRVGEHAQLCLTNAELPHFVAGRVMEWLRQNPRANIVSVSQNDWGGYCTCAQCKAVDAREGSHAGSLLQFVNAVAREVGKQYPQVAIDTLAYQYTRRPPRHVRPEPNVIVRLCSIECDFSRPFSAATNRAFYRDLAGWSKVSRRLYCWDYVTNFSHYLAPYPNLGVLGPNVRTLVEHGVRGIFAEGVYETPGEEMAALKAWVLAKLFWDPTRDAGQLVAEFLQGYFGPAAPHVARYLEIMRRDAEAHGTYLGCFYNIIAPFPSYEALVAAEAALAQARQAVAGQAELERRVRLAQLPLLYLWVYRPDLRGRAGLAGYEWYPGGDAVAAARQFGMVCKEEGITYLAISRPLDAGVFLENRRRAEPPAGYEHVRGVIDLQDYSFNMYGAAPRYRYQADATASDGWVIAVEGDQTDAVETQVDLGFAGGRVPAQGYRAFAVVKCELAGGSGDAFATAFYSHRRRDDFYYRKVPASAVKAGQWQTWEIGTLSRRDLADTGHLWVGMVGNGATVKSVAVDRFFLVPAGR
;
A
#
# COMPACT_ATOMS: atom_id res chain seq x y z
N MET A 1 -34.64 32.21 35.11
CA MET A 1 -34.13 33.48 35.70
C MET A 1 -32.66 33.30 36.01
N ASN A 2 -31.91 34.25 35.58
CA ASN A 2 -30.46 34.52 35.78
C ASN A 2 -29.45 33.67 34.99
N THR A 3 -29.10 34.32 33.91
CA THR A 3 -27.83 34.20 33.12
C THR A 3 -26.67 34.83 33.88
N SER A 4 -25.54 34.15 33.98
CA SER A 4 -24.26 34.78 34.35
C SER A 4 -23.21 34.50 33.27
N ARG A 5 -22.88 35.54 32.52
CA ARG A 5 -21.77 35.60 31.56
C ARG A 5 -20.43 35.68 32.32
N LEU A 6 -19.52 34.75 32.04
CA LEU A 6 -18.14 34.85 32.50
C LEU A 6 -17.31 35.52 31.40
N ILE A 7 -16.84 36.76 31.70
CA ILE A 7 -15.91 37.51 30.87
C ILE A 7 -14.48 37.16 31.31
N VAL A 8 -13.73 36.51 30.42
CA VAL A 8 -12.30 36.29 30.60
C VAL A 8 -11.55 37.50 30.05
N ARG A 9 -10.90 38.24 30.90
CA ARG A 9 -9.97 39.33 30.54
C ARG A 9 -8.62 38.72 30.14
N LEU A 10 -8.24 38.90 28.88
CA LEU A 10 -6.86 38.70 28.41
C LEU A 10 -6.04 39.92 28.81
N THR A 11 -5.03 39.73 29.66
CA THR A 11 -4.00 40.71 29.95
C THR A 11 -2.91 40.59 28.89
N ALA A 12 -2.80 41.59 28.02
CA ALA A 12 -1.71 41.68 27.05
C ALA A 12 -0.42 42.13 27.72
N LEU A 13 0.61 41.26 27.69
CA LEU A 13 1.98 41.63 28.09
C LEU A 13 2.66 42.28 26.87
N VAL A 14 2.88 43.59 26.95
CA VAL A 14 3.65 44.33 25.95
C VAL A 14 5.13 44.15 26.25
N LEU A 15 5.82 43.35 25.45
CA LEU A 15 7.28 43.30 25.39
C LEU A 15 7.77 44.36 24.41
N LEU A 16 8.45 45.38 24.92
CA LEU A 16 9.17 46.39 24.15
C LEU A 16 10.38 45.73 23.46
N ALA A 17 10.31 45.57 22.14
CA ALA A 17 11.44 45.25 21.28
C ALA A 17 12.11 46.54 20.78
N PRO A 18 13.45 46.59 20.64
CA PRO A 18 14.14 47.81 20.19
C PRO A 18 13.85 48.11 18.70
N ALA A 19 13.73 49.41 18.42
CA ALA A 19 13.49 49.95 17.11
C ALA A 19 14.59 49.56 16.10
N GLY A 20 14.32 48.54 15.31
CA GLY A 20 15.05 48.20 14.09
C GLY A 20 14.21 48.66 12.88
N TRP A 21 14.83 49.31 11.95
CA TRP A 21 14.22 49.92 10.78
C TRP A 21 13.35 48.92 10.05
N GLU A 22 12.04 49.05 10.19
CA GLU A 22 11.07 48.42 9.25
C GLU A 22 11.19 49.17 7.93
N LEU A 23 11.81 48.52 6.95
CA LEU A 23 11.51 48.82 5.55
C LEU A 23 10.01 48.55 5.38
N ALA A 24 9.22 49.63 5.30
CA ALA A 24 7.80 49.55 4.97
C ALA A 24 7.66 48.75 3.67
N ALA A 25 7.19 47.53 3.76
CA ALA A 25 6.75 46.79 2.60
C ALA A 25 5.64 47.62 1.95
N ALA A 26 5.85 47.99 0.70
CA ALA A 26 4.79 48.65 -0.08
C ALA A 26 3.50 47.83 0.02
N PRO A 27 2.30 48.46 0.10
CA PRO A 27 1.04 47.73 0.19
C PRO A 27 0.94 46.79 -1.03
N VAL A 28 0.96 45.49 -0.76
CA VAL A 28 0.95 44.50 -1.83
C VAL A 28 -0.51 44.38 -2.30
N THR A 29 -0.80 44.94 -3.50
CA THR A 29 -2.13 44.97 -4.08
C THR A 29 -2.51 43.60 -4.62
N PRO A 30 -3.73 43.11 -4.39
CA PRO A 30 -4.24 41.92 -5.06
C PRO A 30 -4.16 42.03 -6.57
N LEU A 31 -3.85 40.91 -7.27
CA LEU A 31 -3.82 40.90 -8.73
C LEU A 31 -5.12 40.32 -9.26
N THR A 32 -5.74 41.02 -10.21
CA THR A 32 -6.91 40.52 -10.97
C THR A 32 -6.44 39.95 -12.30
N LEU A 33 -6.25 38.62 -12.33
CA LEU A 33 -5.74 37.89 -13.50
C LEU A 33 -6.75 37.83 -14.64
N ALA A 34 -8.05 37.79 -14.32
CA ALA A 34 -9.15 37.87 -15.27
C ALA A 34 -10.31 38.66 -14.66
N SER A 35 -11.07 39.39 -15.49
CA SER A 35 -12.29 40.13 -15.10
C SER A 35 -13.36 39.90 -16.13
N ASN A 36 -14.54 39.38 -15.71
CA ASN A 36 -15.70 39.14 -16.59
C ASN A 36 -15.33 38.34 -17.86
N GLY A 37 -14.52 37.30 -17.74
CA GLY A 37 -14.11 36.42 -18.85
C GLY A 37 -13.09 37.06 -19.81
N ARG A 38 -12.39 38.11 -19.38
CA ARG A 38 -11.33 38.77 -20.16
C ARG A 38 -10.06 38.93 -19.31
N THR A 39 -8.90 38.94 -19.97
CA THR A 39 -7.62 39.17 -19.30
C THR A 39 -6.73 40.13 -20.08
N ALA A 40 -5.93 40.92 -19.36
CA ALA A 40 -4.79 41.68 -19.90
C ALA A 40 -3.47 40.93 -19.70
N TYR A 41 -3.46 39.80 -18.98
CA TYR A 41 -2.26 39.03 -18.68
C TYR A 41 -1.81 38.17 -19.85
N GLN A 42 -0.50 38.13 -20.04
CA GLN A 42 0.17 37.12 -20.87
C GLN A 42 0.94 36.14 -19.99
N ILE A 43 1.00 34.87 -20.41
CA ILE A 43 1.89 33.88 -19.81
C ILE A 43 3.22 33.94 -20.56
N VAL A 44 4.28 34.25 -19.82
CA VAL A 44 5.60 34.52 -20.38
C VAL A 44 6.61 33.44 -19.94
N THR A 45 7.22 32.76 -20.92
CA THR A 45 8.28 31.77 -20.70
C THR A 45 9.65 32.38 -20.95
N PRO A 46 10.77 31.72 -20.53
CA PRO A 46 12.10 32.04 -21.07
C PRO A 46 12.13 31.97 -22.59
N ALA A 47 13.08 32.63 -23.23
CA ALA A 47 13.25 32.60 -24.70
C ALA A 47 13.46 31.17 -25.27
N LEU A 48 14.08 30.29 -24.48
CA LEU A 48 14.26 28.86 -24.77
C LEU A 48 13.75 28.05 -23.57
N PRO A 49 12.44 27.82 -23.45
CA PRO A 49 11.89 27.09 -22.34
C PRO A 49 12.25 25.60 -22.42
N SER A 50 12.55 24.99 -21.30
CA SER A 50 12.62 23.52 -21.21
C SER A 50 11.24 22.89 -21.51
N ALA A 51 11.22 21.61 -21.89
CA ALA A 51 9.94 20.93 -22.17
C ALA A 51 8.96 20.99 -20.99
N PRO A 52 9.38 20.83 -19.71
CA PRO A 52 8.49 21.05 -18.56
C PRO A 52 8.00 22.50 -18.39
N GLN A 53 8.84 23.50 -18.68
CA GLN A 53 8.41 24.92 -18.62
C GLN A 53 7.38 25.24 -19.70
N ALA A 54 7.59 24.77 -20.93
CA ALA A 54 6.61 24.93 -22.00
C ALA A 54 5.28 24.24 -21.69
N HIS A 55 5.36 23.02 -21.11
CA HIS A 55 4.16 22.30 -20.66
C HIS A 55 3.47 23.02 -19.50
N ALA A 56 4.20 23.54 -18.54
CA ALA A 56 3.68 24.31 -17.42
C ALA A 56 2.90 25.55 -17.88
N ALA A 57 3.44 26.30 -18.88
CA ALA A 57 2.76 27.44 -19.45
C ALA A 57 1.46 27.05 -20.20
N ALA A 58 1.48 25.94 -20.94
CA ALA A 58 0.31 25.42 -21.64
C ALA A 58 -0.79 24.94 -20.66
N GLU A 59 -0.43 24.19 -19.59
CA GLU A 59 -1.37 23.77 -18.54
C GLU A 59 -1.97 24.98 -17.80
N LEU A 60 -1.14 25.97 -17.47
CA LEU A 60 -1.61 27.19 -16.83
C LEU A 60 -2.63 27.94 -17.71
N ALA A 61 -2.31 28.13 -18.99
CA ALA A 61 -3.22 28.78 -19.94
C ALA A 61 -4.56 28.04 -20.07
N ARG A 62 -4.47 26.69 -20.16
CA ARG A 62 -5.66 25.84 -20.23
C ARG A 62 -6.53 25.98 -18.99
N PHE A 63 -5.98 25.80 -17.79
CA PHE A 63 -6.77 25.85 -16.56
C PHE A 63 -7.31 27.26 -16.25
N LEU A 64 -6.52 28.29 -16.43
CA LEU A 64 -7.02 29.67 -16.29
C LEU A 64 -8.16 29.96 -17.26
N GLY A 65 -8.05 29.46 -18.50
CA GLY A 65 -9.11 29.54 -19.49
C GLY A 65 -10.36 28.76 -19.10
N GLU A 66 -10.18 27.52 -18.58
CA GLU A 66 -11.30 26.71 -18.10
C GLU A 66 -12.02 27.33 -16.90
N ILE A 67 -11.27 27.99 -15.99
CA ILE A 67 -11.84 28.68 -14.83
C ILE A 67 -12.62 29.93 -15.25
N SER A 68 -11.98 30.81 -16.03
CA SER A 68 -12.49 32.17 -16.26
C SER A 68 -13.23 32.39 -17.56
N GLY A 69 -13.07 31.51 -18.54
CA GLY A 69 -13.50 31.72 -19.91
C GLY A 69 -12.61 32.70 -20.70
N ALA A 70 -11.55 33.27 -20.08
CA ALA A 70 -10.62 34.19 -20.75
C ALA A 70 -9.52 33.40 -21.50
N SER A 71 -9.04 33.96 -22.61
CA SER A 71 -7.88 33.43 -23.33
C SER A 71 -6.60 34.07 -22.82
N PHE A 72 -5.70 33.29 -22.23
CA PHE A 72 -4.38 33.72 -21.76
C PHE A 72 -3.32 33.39 -22.82
N PRO A 73 -2.85 34.41 -23.61
CA PRO A 73 -1.85 34.15 -24.63
C PRO A 73 -0.51 33.71 -23.99
N VAL A 74 0.15 32.73 -24.61
CA VAL A 74 1.49 32.27 -24.21
C VAL A 74 2.50 32.86 -25.18
N THR A 75 3.52 33.51 -24.65
CA THR A 75 4.67 34.06 -25.41
C THR A 75 5.97 33.78 -24.67
N ASP A 76 7.10 34.03 -25.30
CA ASP A 76 8.39 34.07 -24.62
C ASP A 76 8.76 35.50 -24.18
N GLU A 77 9.85 35.63 -23.41
CA GLU A 77 10.31 36.94 -22.92
C GLU A 77 10.79 37.90 -24.02
N GLN A 78 11.07 37.44 -25.24
CA GLN A 78 11.45 38.25 -26.37
C GLN A 78 10.20 38.85 -27.06
N GLY A 79 9.12 38.10 -27.14
CA GLY A 79 7.83 38.51 -27.67
C GLY A 79 6.98 39.29 -26.68
N TRP A 80 7.35 39.34 -25.39
CA TRP A 80 6.63 40.09 -24.38
C TRP A 80 6.85 41.61 -24.53
N GLY A 81 5.82 42.32 -24.97
CA GLY A 81 5.88 43.77 -25.22
C GLY A 81 5.69 44.66 -23.97
N GLY A 82 5.68 44.08 -22.76
CA GLY A 82 5.36 44.78 -21.51
C GLY A 82 3.92 44.56 -21.06
N GLY A 83 3.53 45.17 -19.90
CA GLY A 83 2.21 45.01 -19.28
C GLY A 83 2.13 43.77 -18.34
N PRO A 84 0.94 43.49 -17.78
CA PRO A 84 0.72 42.45 -16.79
C PRO A 84 1.10 41.07 -17.32
N ALA A 85 1.91 40.29 -16.55
CA ALA A 85 2.38 39.01 -17.01
C ALA A 85 2.40 37.96 -15.87
N ILE A 86 2.21 36.69 -16.25
CA ILE A 86 2.50 35.51 -15.41
C ILE A 86 3.75 34.88 -15.99
N PHE A 87 4.88 35.00 -15.29
CA PHE A 87 6.14 34.43 -15.71
C PHE A 87 6.26 32.97 -15.23
N VAL A 88 6.47 32.06 -16.19
CA VAL A 88 6.61 30.62 -15.96
C VAL A 88 8.04 30.19 -16.26
N GLY A 89 8.83 29.98 -15.20
CA GLY A 89 10.25 29.68 -15.29
C GLY A 89 11.17 30.89 -15.07
N LEU A 90 12.39 30.58 -14.63
CA LEU A 90 13.39 31.61 -14.35
C LEU A 90 14.08 32.07 -15.62
N SER A 91 13.95 33.37 -15.94
CA SER A 91 14.54 34.01 -17.12
C SER A 91 15.38 35.23 -16.75
N PRO A 92 16.19 35.81 -17.68
CA PRO A 92 16.84 37.09 -17.48
C PRO A 92 15.85 38.21 -17.09
N THR A 93 14.67 38.25 -17.68
CA THR A 93 13.63 39.19 -17.34
C THR A 93 13.12 39.02 -15.91
N VAL A 94 12.84 37.79 -15.47
CA VAL A 94 12.45 37.48 -14.08
C VAL A 94 13.55 37.91 -13.09
N ARG A 95 14.84 37.69 -13.44
CA ARG A 95 15.96 38.10 -12.57
C ARG A 95 16.06 39.62 -12.42
N ARG A 96 15.69 40.40 -13.44
CA ARG A 96 15.63 41.89 -13.34
C ARG A 96 14.46 42.35 -12.49
N LEU A 97 13.28 41.75 -12.71
CA LEU A 97 12.04 42.15 -12.00
C LEU A 97 12.12 41.74 -10.52
N ALA A 98 12.70 40.58 -10.22
CA ALA A 98 12.77 40.04 -8.88
C ALA A 98 14.19 39.56 -8.54
N PRO A 99 15.17 40.46 -8.33
CA PRO A 99 16.57 40.10 -8.06
C PRO A 99 16.74 39.33 -6.74
N GLY A 100 15.72 39.35 -5.87
CA GLY A 100 15.67 38.58 -4.64
C GLY A 100 15.33 37.10 -4.81
N VAL A 101 14.76 36.68 -5.96
CA VAL A 101 14.40 35.27 -6.18
C VAL A 101 15.67 34.42 -6.30
N ARG A 102 15.75 33.43 -5.44
CA ARG A 102 16.87 32.47 -5.40
C ARG A 102 16.31 31.06 -5.55
N LEU A 103 16.84 30.27 -6.49
CA LEU A 103 16.50 28.84 -6.63
C LEU A 103 17.47 27.94 -5.87
N GLY A 104 18.55 28.48 -5.34
CA GLY A 104 19.50 27.72 -4.53
C GLY A 104 18.82 27.03 -3.34
N GLY A 105 19.14 25.75 -3.12
CA GLY A 105 18.57 24.95 -2.05
C GLY A 105 17.17 24.36 -2.32
N LEU A 106 16.54 24.63 -3.47
CA LEU A 106 15.22 24.08 -3.82
C LEU A 106 15.30 22.62 -4.32
N GLY A 107 16.47 22.16 -4.76
CA GLY A 107 16.57 20.86 -5.42
C GLY A 107 15.85 20.86 -6.76
N HIS A 108 15.40 19.69 -7.20
CA HIS A 108 14.72 19.51 -8.48
C HIS A 108 13.24 19.90 -8.48
N ASP A 109 12.61 19.90 -7.31
CA ASP A 109 11.15 19.92 -7.16
C ASP A 109 10.64 21.16 -6.41
N GLY A 110 11.51 21.92 -5.72
CA GLY A 110 11.06 23.06 -4.93
C GLY A 110 10.58 24.23 -5.79
N VAL A 111 9.67 25.01 -5.23
CA VAL A 111 8.90 26.05 -5.92
C VAL A 111 9.05 27.41 -5.27
N VAL A 112 8.86 28.46 -6.07
CA VAL A 112 8.64 29.85 -5.63
C VAL A 112 7.45 30.40 -6.40
N ILE A 113 6.45 30.89 -5.67
CA ILE A 113 5.25 31.55 -6.19
C ILE A 113 5.23 32.95 -5.54
N GLN A 114 5.38 34.00 -6.37
CA GLN A 114 5.53 35.35 -5.84
C GLN A 114 4.88 36.39 -6.74
N THR A 115 4.18 37.35 -6.13
CA THR A 115 3.74 38.56 -6.82
C THR A 115 4.82 39.63 -6.76
N VAL A 116 5.06 40.32 -7.86
CA VAL A 116 6.02 41.43 -7.98
C VAL A 116 5.41 42.55 -8.86
N GLY A 117 5.05 43.67 -8.23
CA GLY A 117 4.27 44.69 -8.94
C GLY A 117 2.96 44.11 -9.48
N GLU A 118 2.73 44.25 -10.76
CA GLU A 118 1.55 43.72 -11.47
C GLU A 118 1.78 42.28 -12.01
N HIS A 119 2.87 41.64 -11.68
CA HIS A 119 3.26 40.33 -12.22
C HIS A 119 3.13 39.21 -11.19
N LEU A 120 2.82 37.99 -11.69
CA LEU A 120 2.94 36.74 -10.94
C LEU A 120 4.15 35.94 -11.47
N LEU A 121 4.98 35.45 -10.55
CA LEU A 121 6.13 34.60 -10.84
C LEU A 121 5.86 33.18 -10.37
N LEU A 122 5.95 32.20 -11.28
CA LEU A 122 5.83 30.77 -11.03
C LEU A 122 7.13 30.11 -11.47
N VAL A 123 8.06 29.92 -10.53
CA VAL A 123 9.41 29.43 -10.82
C VAL A 123 9.81 28.31 -9.86
N GLY A 124 10.75 27.45 -10.25
CA GLY A 124 11.17 26.36 -9.39
C GLY A 124 12.50 25.74 -9.80
N GLY A 125 12.90 24.71 -9.08
CA GLY A 125 14.06 23.89 -9.39
C GLY A 125 13.84 23.04 -10.66
N GLU A 126 14.89 22.85 -11.42
CA GLU A 126 14.80 22.02 -12.62
C GLU A 126 15.07 20.54 -12.30
N PRO A 127 14.37 19.60 -13.00
CA PRO A 127 13.48 19.84 -14.16
C PRO A 127 11.98 20.02 -13.81
N ARG A 128 11.52 19.75 -12.56
CA ARG A 128 10.10 19.65 -12.22
C ARG A 128 9.52 20.87 -11.50
N GLY A 129 10.35 21.61 -10.75
CA GLY A 129 9.84 22.63 -9.83
C GLY A 129 9.02 23.74 -10.47
N THR A 130 9.33 24.17 -11.71
CA THR A 130 8.51 25.18 -12.39
C THR A 130 7.11 24.65 -12.72
N LEU A 131 6.99 23.41 -13.18
CA LEU A 131 5.69 22.77 -13.40
C LEU A 131 4.92 22.58 -12.08
N TYR A 132 5.61 22.19 -11.03
CA TYR A 132 5.00 22.06 -9.70
C TYR A 132 4.58 23.40 -9.10
N ALA A 133 5.26 24.52 -9.42
CA ALA A 133 4.82 25.85 -9.02
C ALA A 133 3.47 26.21 -9.68
N VAL A 134 3.29 25.83 -10.95
CA VAL A 134 2.01 26.03 -11.64
C VAL A 134 0.90 25.21 -11.00
N TYR A 135 1.13 23.91 -10.74
CA TYR A 135 0.11 23.05 -10.13
C TYR A 135 -0.20 23.46 -8.68
N THR A 136 0.80 23.85 -7.90
CA THR A 136 0.61 24.37 -6.54
C THR A 136 -0.23 25.66 -6.57
N PHE A 137 0.05 26.58 -7.49
CA PHE A 137 -0.73 27.79 -7.66
C PHE A 137 -2.19 27.50 -8.05
N LEU A 138 -2.41 26.60 -9.00
CA LEU A 138 -3.76 26.22 -9.44
C LEU A 138 -4.55 25.53 -8.31
N GLU A 139 -3.88 24.74 -7.48
CA GLU A 139 -4.52 24.03 -6.36
C GLU A 139 -4.77 24.95 -5.18
N ASP A 140 -3.73 25.58 -4.64
CA ASP A 140 -3.80 26.30 -3.37
C ASP A 140 -4.50 27.65 -3.50
N GLU A 141 -4.36 28.34 -4.65
CA GLU A 141 -4.93 29.68 -4.84
C GLU A 141 -6.25 29.67 -5.64
N LEU A 142 -6.42 28.71 -6.54
CA LEU A 142 -7.58 28.68 -7.43
C LEU A 142 -8.53 27.49 -7.17
N GLY A 143 -8.19 26.59 -6.25
CA GLY A 143 -9.06 25.46 -5.85
C GLY A 143 -9.21 24.37 -6.91
N CYS A 144 -8.23 24.21 -7.80
CA CYS A 144 -8.19 23.08 -8.72
C CYS A 144 -7.75 21.81 -7.98
N HIS A 145 -8.49 20.72 -8.14
CA HIS A 145 -8.11 19.43 -7.56
C HIS A 145 -8.20 18.31 -8.59
N TRP A 146 -7.25 17.41 -8.59
CA TRP A 146 -7.19 16.23 -9.46
C TRP A 146 -7.28 14.97 -8.57
N TRP A 147 -8.52 14.53 -8.31
CA TRP A 147 -8.82 13.45 -7.36
C TRP A 147 -8.35 12.08 -7.87
N THR A 148 -8.69 11.79 -9.13
CA THR A 148 -8.24 10.59 -9.87
C THR A 148 -7.79 11.01 -11.27
N PRO A 149 -7.23 10.13 -12.09
CA PRO A 149 -6.95 10.43 -13.50
C PRO A 149 -8.18 10.95 -14.27
N GLU A 150 -9.38 10.46 -13.92
CA GLU A 150 -10.64 10.77 -14.60
C GLU A 150 -11.47 11.86 -13.91
N ALA A 151 -11.20 12.14 -12.64
CA ALA A 151 -12.03 13.04 -11.83
C ALA A 151 -11.23 14.22 -11.29
N SER A 152 -11.72 15.42 -11.58
CA SER A 152 -11.14 16.67 -11.10
C SER A 152 -12.22 17.68 -10.72
N THR A 153 -11.85 18.65 -9.89
CA THR A 153 -12.64 19.85 -9.63
C THR A 153 -11.90 21.03 -10.22
N ILE A 154 -12.49 21.68 -11.21
CA ILE A 154 -11.98 22.93 -11.80
C ILE A 154 -13.06 23.99 -11.58
N PRO A 155 -12.86 24.92 -10.62
CA PRO A 155 -13.82 25.97 -10.30
C PRO A 155 -14.15 26.82 -11.51
N LYS A 156 -15.34 27.42 -11.53
CA LYS A 156 -15.78 28.35 -12.58
C LYS A 156 -15.95 29.74 -11.97
N ALA A 157 -15.15 30.70 -12.43
CA ALA A 157 -15.14 32.07 -11.92
C ALA A 157 -14.69 33.02 -13.02
N ALA A 158 -15.62 33.74 -13.62
CA ALA A 158 -15.33 34.72 -14.71
C ALA A 158 -14.34 35.82 -14.29
N THR A 159 -14.18 36.05 -12.99
CA THR A 159 -13.19 36.96 -12.40
C THR A 159 -12.28 36.17 -11.49
N ILE A 160 -10.96 36.26 -11.74
CA ILE A 160 -9.91 35.64 -10.91
C ILE A 160 -9.12 36.76 -10.24
N THR A 161 -9.22 36.85 -8.93
CA THR A 161 -8.39 37.75 -8.11
C THR A 161 -7.60 36.95 -7.08
N ILE A 162 -6.30 37.20 -7.04
CA ILE A 162 -5.39 36.52 -6.08
C ILE A 162 -4.83 37.56 -5.10
N PRO A 163 -4.55 37.14 -3.85
CA PRO A 163 -3.84 38.01 -2.91
C PRO A 163 -2.38 38.21 -3.33
N ALA A 164 -1.68 39.06 -2.60
CA ALA A 164 -0.23 39.09 -2.68
C ALA A 164 0.39 37.78 -2.22
N LEU A 165 1.24 37.17 -3.06
CA LEU A 165 1.86 35.88 -2.81
C LEU A 165 3.35 36.01 -2.55
N GLY A 166 3.84 35.22 -1.59
CA GLY A 166 5.25 35.13 -1.24
C GLY A 166 5.58 33.72 -0.75
N TYR A 167 5.24 32.70 -1.53
CA TYR A 167 5.37 31.31 -1.17
C TYR A 167 6.68 30.72 -1.70
N ARG A 168 7.40 30.00 -0.82
CA ARG A 168 8.60 29.24 -1.15
C ARG A 168 8.53 27.92 -0.44
N HIS A 169 8.57 26.83 -1.19
CA HIS A 169 8.51 25.47 -0.64
C HIS A 169 9.57 24.58 -1.27
N ARG A 170 10.14 23.72 -0.43
CA ARG A 170 10.96 22.59 -0.84
C ARG A 170 10.41 21.34 -0.17
N PRO A 171 9.91 20.35 -0.90
CA PRO A 171 9.43 19.14 -0.28
C PRO A 171 10.56 18.45 0.48
N PRO A 172 10.31 17.96 1.71
CA PRO A 172 11.32 17.25 2.50
C PRO A 172 11.67 15.89 1.88
N LEU A 173 10.75 15.31 1.12
CA LEU A 173 10.92 14.04 0.45
C LEU A 173 11.39 14.24 -1.00
N GLU A 174 12.56 13.68 -1.33
CA GLU A 174 13.10 13.67 -2.70
C GLU A 174 12.44 12.60 -3.57
N TYR A 175 11.89 11.53 -2.96
CA TYR A 175 11.18 10.44 -3.62
C TYR A 175 9.78 10.30 -3.00
N ARG A 176 8.73 10.39 -3.85
CA ARG A 176 7.32 10.45 -3.45
C ARG A 176 6.51 9.54 -4.34
N GLU A 177 6.19 8.35 -3.82
CA GLU A 177 5.48 7.31 -4.57
C GLU A 177 4.33 6.71 -3.77
N PRO A 178 3.11 7.22 -3.90
CA PRO A 178 1.92 6.48 -3.55
C PRO A 178 1.72 5.40 -4.62
N PHE A 179 2.09 4.15 -4.28
CA PHE A 179 2.13 3.05 -5.26
C PHE A 179 0.76 2.41 -5.43
N PHE A 180 -0.12 3.12 -6.12
CA PHE A 180 -1.48 2.71 -6.45
C PHE A 180 -1.69 2.75 -7.95
N TRP A 181 -2.55 1.90 -8.47
CA TRP A 181 -2.86 1.80 -9.91
C TRP A 181 -3.11 3.18 -10.57
N GLY A 182 -4.01 3.99 -10.00
CA GLY A 182 -4.34 5.32 -10.53
C GLY A 182 -3.20 6.33 -10.44
N ALA A 183 -2.28 6.17 -9.49
CA ALA A 183 -1.14 7.06 -9.31
C ALA A 183 -0.03 6.88 -10.34
N PHE A 184 -0.11 5.87 -11.19
CA PHE A 184 0.86 5.67 -12.29
C PHE A 184 0.57 6.55 -13.49
N GLU A 185 -0.64 7.13 -13.60
CA GLU A 185 -1.00 8.01 -14.70
C GLU A 185 -0.18 9.30 -14.63
N ALA A 186 0.38 9.69 -15.79
CA ALA A 186 1.41 10.73 -15.87
C ALA A 186 0.92 12.13 -15.45
N ASP A 187 -0.27 12.53 -15.90
CA ASP A 187 -0.84 13.84 -15.57
C ASP A 187 -1.27 13.90 -14.11
N TRP A 188 -1.89 12.84 -13.61
CA TRP A 188 -2.27 12.76 -12.21
C TRP A 188 -1.04 12.85 -11.29
N ALA A 189 -0.01 12.06 -11.59
CA ALA A 189 1.23 12.05 -10.83
C ALA A 189 1.91 13.43 -10.81
N ALA A 190 2.02 14.08 -11.97
CA ALA A 190 2.65 15.39 -12.06
C ALA A 190 1.83 16.49 -11.35
N ARG A 191 0.50 16.48 -11.50
CA ARG A 191 -0.43 17.44 -10.86
C ARG A 191 -0.47 17.26 -9.34
N ASN A 192 -0.23 16.06 -8.83
CA ASN A 192 -0.13 15.77 -7.41
C ASN A 192 1.33 15.68 -6.90
N GLN A 193 2.29 16.26 -7.64
CA GLN A 193 3.72 16.39 -7.30
C GLN A 193 4.43 15.06 -6.97
N CYS A 194 3.96 13.93 -7.51
CA CYS A 194 4.59 12.62 -7.40
C CYS A 194 5.72 12.46 -8.44
N ASN A 195 6.79 11.77 -8.05
CA ASN A 195 7.96 11.56 -8.91
C ASN A 195 8.57 10.17 -8.80
N GLY A 196 7.83 9.22 -8.23
CA GLY A 196 8.30 7.85 -8.01
C GLY A 196 8.54 7.07 -9.31
N ALA A 197 9.19 5.93 -9.19
CA ALA A 197 9.67 5.14 -10.33
C ALA A 197 8.54 4.61 -11.23
N SER A 198 7.40 4.28 -10.65
CA SER A 198 6.24 3.72 -11.37
C SER A 198 5.33 4.79 -11.99
N ALA A 199 5.46 6.04 -11.56
CA ALA A 199 4.76 7.15 -12.19
C ALA A 199 5.25 7.33 -13.63
N ARG A 200 4.33 7.30 -14.59
CA ARG A 200 4.67 7.37 -16.03
C ARG A 200 4.99 8.80 -16.48
N VAL A 201 5.68 9.54 -15.63
CA VAL A 201 6.04 10.94 -15.86
C VAL A 201 7.16 11.01 -16.90
N ASP A 202 6.84 11.53 -18.07
CA ASP A 202 7.76 11.68 -19.19
C ASP A 202 8.64 12.95 -19.10
N ALA A 203 9.54 13.13 -20.05
CA ALA A 203 10.42 14.29 -20.11
C ALA A 203 9.64 15.63 -20.22
N LYS A 204 8.46 15.63 -20.85
CA LYS A 204 7.58 16.79 -20.93
C LYS A 204 7.09 17.27 -19.57
N ARG A 205 6.95 16.34 -18.63
CA ARG A 205 6.52 16.61 -17.24
C ARG A 205 7.71 16.66 -16.26
N GLY A 206 8.95 16.64 -16.76
CA GLY A 206 10.18 16.72 -15.97
C GLY A 206 10.76 15.37 -15.54
N GLY A 207 10.17 14.26 -15.99
CA GLY A 207 10.61 12.91 -15.70
C GLY A 207 10.38 12.45 -14.25
N ASN A 208 10.50 11.15 -14.03
CA ASN A 208 10.46 10.51 -12.71
C ASN A 208 11.88 10.13 -12.23
N ILE A 209 11.97 9.63 -11.00
CA ILE A 209 13.18 9.00 -10.47
C ILE A 209 13.19 7.54 -10.91
N THR A 210 14.12 7.18 -11.79
CA THR A 210 14.16 5.87 -12.44
C THR A 210 15.00 4.88 -11.65
N TYR A 211 14.44 3.70 -11.38
CA TYR A 211 15.14 2.55 -10.80
C TYR A 211 15.61 1.58 -11.89
N GLN A 212 16.73 0.93 -11.61
CA GLN A 212 17.17 -0.28 -12.28
C GLN A 212 17.23 -1.42 -11.26
N GLY A 213 16.45 -2.51 -11.50
CA GLY A 213 16.34 -3.61 -10.56
C GLY A 213 15.61 -3.19 -9.27
N PHE A 214 14.29 -3.08 -9.32
CA PHE A 214 13.45 -2.74 -8.16
C PHE A 214 12.77 -4.01 -7.67
N VAL A 215 13.12 -4.59 -6.66
CA VAL A 215 14.19 -4.78 -5.66
C VAL A 215 14.57 -6.29 -5.66
N HIS A 216 15.07 -6.89 -4.56
CA HIS A 216 15.39 -8.32 -4.48
C HIS A 216 16.37 -8.79 -5.56
N THR A 217 17.48 -8.05 -5.71
CA THR A 217 18.34 -8.14 -6.87
C THR A 217 19.55 -9.07 -6.70
N PHE A 218 19.73 -9.70 -5.55
CA PHE A 218 20.91 -10.57 -5.36
C PHE A 218 20.98 -11.69 -6.41
N TYR A 219 19.90 -12.43 -6.63
CA TYR A 219 19.89 -13.47 -7.65
C TYR A 219 19.81 -12.96 -9.09
N PRO A 220 19.07 -11.89 -9.43
CA PRO A 220 19.21 -11.22 -10.72
C PRO A 220 20.62 -10.74 -11.06
N LEU A 221 21.41 -10.33 -10.07
CA LEU A 221 22.82 -9.93 -10.26
C LEU A 221 23.78 -11.12 -10.29
N VAL A 222 23.49 -12.17 -9.51
CA VAL A 222 24.32 -13.38 -9.34
C VAL A 222 23.42 -14.62 -9.45
N PRO A 223 22.94 -14.97 -10.66
CA PRO A 223 22.04 -16.10 -10.86
C PRO A 223 22.67 -17.41 -10.46
N PRO A 224 22.06 -18.19 -9.53
CA PRO A 224 22.65 -19.44 -9.06
C PRO A 224 22.78 -20.51 -10.16
N GLU A 225 21.88 -20.55 -11.11
CA GLU A 225 21.93 -21.44 -12.28
C GLU A 225 23.16 -21.22 -13.16
N GLN A 226 23.76 -20.03 -13.13
CA GLN A 226 24.95 -19.70 -13.88
C GLN A 226 26.24 -19.80 -13.08
N HIS A 227 26.18 -19.56 -11.78
CA HIS A 227 27.39 -19.36 -10.99
C HIS A 227 27.57 -20.33 -9.83
N PHE A 228 26.52 -21.01 -9.35
CA PHE A 228 26.64 -21.86 -8.15
C PHE A 228 27.59 -23.05 -8.35
N ALA A 229 27.59 -23.67 -9.52
CA ALA A 229 28.46 -24.81 -9.80
C ALA A 229 29.96 -24.47 -9.78
N SER A 230 30.31 -23.25 -10.25
CA SER A 230 31.71 -22.76 -10.33
C SER A 230 32.13 -21.96 -9.09
N HIS A 231 31.20 -21.29 -8.43
CA HIS A 231 31.42 -20.40 -7.28
C HIS A 231 30.43 -20.63 -6.15
N PRO A 232 30.35 -21.86 -5.57
CA PRO A 232 29.45 -22.12 -4.46
C PRO A 232 29.74 -21.24 -3.23
N GLU A 233 30.97 -20.74 -3.07
CA GLU A 233 31.37 -19.83 -1.98
C GLU A 233 30.75 -18.43 -2.06
N TRP A 234 30.17 -18.04 -3.20
CA TRP A 234 29.43 -16.79 -3.34
C TRP A 234 28.04 -16.85 -2.70
N TYR A 235 27.52 -18.03 -2.44
CA TYR A 235 26.17 -18.26 -1.90
C TYR A 235 26.21 -18.60 -0.41
N SER A 236 25.06 -18.46 0.25
CA SER A 236 24.94 -18.68 1.68
C SER A 236 25.43 -20.07 2.10
N GLN A 237 26.13 -20.11 3.21
CA GLN A 237 26.36 -21.37 3.95
C GLN A 237 25.27 -21.52 5.01
N ILE A 238 24.48 -22.58 4.92
CA ILE A 238 23.41 -22.91 5.86
C ILE A 238 23.69 -24.33 6.38
N ASN A 239 23.70 -24.50 7.70
CA ASN A 239 24.02 -25.79 8.35
C ASN A 239 25.30 -26.44 7.80
N GLY A 240 26.33 -25.62 7.54
CA GLY A 240 27.63 -26.09 7.05
C GLY A 240 27.72 -26.34 5.54
N LYS A 241 26.62 -26.26 4.79
CA LYS A 241 26.55 -26.49 3.34
C LYS A 241 26.30 -25.22 2.58
N ARG A 242 26.91 -25.07 1.39
CA ARG A 242 26.58 -23.98 0.45
C ARG A 242 25.26 -24.30 -0.25
N VAL A 243 24.38 -23.30 -0.35
CA VAL A 243 23.02 -23.45 -0.87
C VAL A 243 22.76 -22.35 -1.93
N GLY A 244 22.39 -22.77 -3.15
CA GLY A 244 22.07 -21.89 -4.25
C GLY A 244 20.58 -21.60 -4.43
N GLU A 245 19.70 -22.41 -3.81
CA GLU A 245 18.24 -22.27 -3.93
C GLU A 245 17.64 -21.72 -2.64
N HIS A 246 16.67 -20.82 -2.76
CA HIS A 246 15.94 -20.19 -1.64
C HIS A 246 16.88 -19.68 -0.51
N ALA A 247 18.05 -19.17 -0.89
CA ALA A 247 19.07 -18.66 0.02
C ALA A 247 19.52 -17.24 -0.41
N GLN A 248 20.48 -16.70 0.32
CA GLN A 248 21.07 -15.39 0.04
C GLN A 248 22.49 -15.55 -0.50
N LEU A 249 23.18 -14.44 -0.70
CA LEU A 249 24.61 -14.43 -1.04
C LEU A 249 25.51 -14.47 0.23
N CYS A 250 26.74 -14.90 0.08
CA CYS A 250 27.76 -14.82 1.14
C CYS A 250 28.38 -13.42 1.13
N LEU A 251 27.85 -12.51 1.94
CA LEU A 251 28.17 -11.07 1.89
C LEU A 251 29.58 -10.72 2.40
N THR A 252 30.33 -11.68 2.94
CA THR A 252 31.72 -11.53 3.35
C THR A 252 32.72 -12.17 2.38
N ASN A 253 32.25 -12.69 1.24
CA ASN A 253 33.15 -13.13 0.17
C ASN A 253 33.85 -11.91 -0.44
N ALA A 254 35.18 -11.97 -0.57
CA ALA A 254 35.99 -10.82 -0.97
C ALA A 254 35.87 -10.44 -2.45
N GLU A 255 35.59 -11.39 -3.33
CA GLU A 255 35.50 -11.19 -4.77
C GLU A 255 34.11 -10.74 -5.23
N LEU A 256 33.08 -11.19 -4.52
CA LEU A 256 31.69 -11.00 -4.90
C LEU A 256 31.27 -9.52 -5.05
N PRO A 257 31.71 -8.56 -4.20
CA PRO A 257 31.36 -7.16 -4.39
C PRO A 257 31.88 -6.58 -5.72
N HIS A 258 33.07 -6.98 -6.16
CA HIS A 258 33.65 -6.57 -7.43
C HIS A 258 32.85 -7.12 -8.62
N PHE A 259 32.50 -8.40 -8.58
CA PHE A 259 31.64 -9.02 -9.58
C PHE A 259 30.29 -8.31 -9.68
N VAL A 260 29.61 -8.07 -8.53
CA VAL A 260 28.32 -7.39 -8.49
C VAL A 260 28.42 -5.94 -8.99
N ALA A 261 29.50 -5.21 -8.66
CA ALA A 261 29.73 -3.88 -9.20
C ALA A 261 29.83 -3.88 -10.72
N GLY A 262 30.51 -4.86 -11.31
CA GLY A 262 30.57 -5.06 -12.76
C GLY A 262 29.20 -5.28 -13.38
N ARG A 263 28.35 -6.11 -12.76
CA ARG A 263 26.95 -6.36 -13.20
C ARG A 263 26.08 -5.11 -13.08
N VAL A 264 26.20 -4.34 -12.01
CA VAL A 264 25.51 -3.06 -11.83
C VAL A 264 25.92 -2.06 -12.93
N MET A 265 27.21 -1.96 -13.24
CA MET A 265 27.69 -1.08 -14.31
C MET A 265 27.22 -1.55 -15.70
N GLU A 266 27.04 -2.84 -15.91
CA GLU A 266 26.43 -3.38 -17.12
C GLU A 266 24.96 -2.95 -17.24
N TRP A 267 24.18 -3.07 -16.17
CA TRP A 267 22.82 -2.57 -16.13
C TRP A 267 22.71 -1.07 -16.40
N LEU A 268 23.66 -0.27 -15.90
CA LEU A 268 23.70 1.18 -16.14
C LEU A 268 24.06 1.51 -17.59
N ARG A 269 24.88 0.71 -18.27
CA ARG A 269 25.13 0.86 -19.71
C ARG A 269 23.87 0.59 -20.53
N GLN A 270 23.05 -0.40 -20.11
CA GLN A 270 21.78 -0.74 -20.76
C GLN A 270 20.69 0.29 -20.46
N ASN A 271 20.68 0.86 -19.25
CA ASN A 271 19.73 1.90 -18.85
C ASN A 271 20.45 3.14 -18.28
N PRO A 272 21.00 4.01 -19.15
CA PRO A 272 21.77 5.18 -18.70
C PRO A 272 20.93 6.27 -18.00
N ARG A 273 19.60 6.15 -18.01
CA ARG A 273 18.71 7.06 -17.30
C ARG A 273 18.44 6.67 -15.84
N ALA A 274 18.92 5.51 -15.40
CA ALA A 274 18.72 5.07 -14.03
C ALA A 274 19.35 6.03 -13.03
N ASN A 275 18.56 6.51 -12.09
CA ASN A 275 19.02 7.35 -10.97
C ASN A 275 19.44 6.50 -9.77
N ILE A 276 18.81 5.33 -9.62
CA ILE A 276 18.98 4.41 -8.50
C ILE A 276 19.09 2.99 -9.04
N VAL A 277 20.05 2.22 -8.51
CA VAL A 277 20.16 0.77 -8.75
C VAL A 277 20.02 0.06 -7.42
N SER A 278 19.13 -0.94 -7.36
CA SER A 278 18.99 -1.75 -6.14
C SER A 278 20.02 -2.87 -6.11
N VAL A 279 20.69 -3.01 -4.96
CA VAL A 279 21.55 -4.15 -4.59
C VAL A 279 21.03 -4.66 -3.25
N SER A 280 20.07 -5.55 -3.30
CA SER A 280 19.27 -5.94 -2.15
C SER A 280 19.03 -7.44 -2.07
N GLN A 281 18.80 -7.91 -0.84
CA GLN A 281 18.51 -9.30 -0.51
C GLN A 281 17.29 -9.83 -1.27
N ASN A 282 17.26 -11.15 -1.52
CA ASN A 282 16.10 -11.86 -2.05
C ASN A 282 14.94 -11.84 -1.04
N ASP A 283 13.71 -12.03 -1.52
CA ASP A 283 12.49 -11.95 -0.70
C ASP A 283 12.22 -13.24 0.12
N TRP A 284 13.25 -13.76 0.71
CA TRP A 284 13.16 -14.90 1.63
C TRP A 284 14.31 -14.90 2.62
N GLY A 285 14.28 -15.84 3.58
CA GLY A 285 15.33 -16.05 4.56
C GLY A 285 16.61 -16.66 3.96
N GLY A 286 17.31 -17.51 4.71
CA GLY A 286 18.47 -18.24 4.20
C GLY A 286 19.75 -17.40 4.12
N TYR A 287 19.93 -16.43 5.02
CA TYR A 287 21.18 -15.67 5.14
C TYR A 287 22.38 -16.57 5.50
N CYS A 288 23.57 -16.13 5.09
CA CYS A 288 24.80 -16.90 5.26
C CYS A 288 25.22 -17.02 6.74
N THR A 289 25.45 -18.25 7.18
CA THR A 289 25.91 -18.57 8.54
C THR A 289 27.37 -19.05 8.60
N CYS A 290 28.19 -18.75 7.58
CA CYS A 290 29.63 -19.04 7.62
C CYS A 290 30.30 -18.23 8.75
N ALA A 291 31.49 -18.68 9.15
CA ALA A 291 32.22 -18.08 10.28
C ALA A 291 32.44 -16.57 10.14
N GLN A 292 32.77 -16.10 8.92
CA GLN A 292 33.01 -14.71 8.65
C GLN A 292 31.72 -13.86 8.72
N CYS A 293 30.61 -14.30 8.10
CA CYS A 293 29.32 -13.61 8.20
C CYS A 293 28.85 -13.54 9.64
N LYS A 294 28.90 -14.67 10.39
CA LYS A 294 28.56 -14.68 11.82
C LYS A 294 29.41 -13.71 12.65
N ALA A 295 30.71 -13.63 12.39
CA ALA A 295 31.59 -12.73 13.13
C ALA A 295 31.25 -11.24 12.87
N VAL A 296 30.96 -10.88 11.62
CA VAL A 296 30.53 -9.51 11.26
C VAL A 296 29.20 -9.21 11.92
N ASP A 297 28.20 -10.07 11.78
CA ASP A 297 26.85 -9.84 12.30
C ASP A 297 26.83 -9.76 13.84
N ALA A 298 27.65 -10.57 14.53
CA ALA A 298 27.80 -10.51 15.97
C ALA A 298 28.42 -9.18 16.42
N ARG A 299 29.48 -8.72 15.75
CA ARG A 299 30.11 -7.42 16.02
C ARG A 299 29.14 -6.27 15.81
N GLU A 300 28.40 -6.30 14.71
CA GLU A 300 27.45 -5.25 14.35
C GLU A 300 26.11 -5.38 15.10
N GLY A 301 25.84 -6.53 15.70
CA GLY A 301 24.58 -6.82 16.42
C GLY A 301 23.37 -6.92 15.50
N SER A 302 23.59 -7.08 14.20
CA SER A 302 22.56 -7.15 13.17
C SER A 302 23.13 -7.72 11.87
N HIS A 303 22.31 -8.45 11.12
CA HIS A 303 22.63 -8.89 9.75
C HIS A 303 22.74 -7.70 8.75
N ALA A 304 22.24 -6.54 9.08
CA ALA A 304 22.49 -5.32 8.30
C ALA A 304 23.98 -4.94 8.29
N GLY A 305 24.80 -5.48 9.20
CA GLY A 305 26.23 -5.25 9.24
C GLY A 305 26.94 -5.82 8.03
N SER A 306 26.78 -7.11 7.78
CA SER A 306 27.35 -7.78 6.59
C SER A 306 26.73 -7.21 5.30
N LEU A 307 25.41 -6.94 5.29
CA LEU A 307 24.74 -6.34 4.15
C LEU A 307 25.36 -4.98 3.77
N LEU A 308 25.48 -4.05 4.72
CA LEU A 308 26.03 -2.73 4.43
C LEU A 308 27.53 -2.76 4.07
N GLN A 309 28.33 -3.65 4.66
CA GLN A 309 29.72 -3.81 4.23
C GLN A 309 29.82 -4.19 2.75
N PHE A 310 28.99 -5.13 2.32
CA PHE A 310 28.89 -5.58 0.94
C PHE A 310 28.40 -4.47 0.01
N VAL A 311 27.26 -3.86 0.33
CA VAL A 311 26.65 -2.80 -0.49
C VAL A 311 27.56 -1.57 -0.59
N ASN A 312 28.24 -1.19 0.50
CA ASN A 312 29.21 -0.11 0.50
C ASN A 312 30.39 -0.39 -0.45
N ALA A 313 30.88 -1.63 -0.52
CA ALA A 313 31.95 -2.01 -1.43
C ALA A 313 31.52 -1.86 -2.90
N VAL A 314 30.31 -2.34 -3.23
CA VAL A 314 29.71 -2.15 -4.55
C VAL A 314 29.52 -0.66 -4.86
N ALA A 315 28.95 0.11 -3.92
CA ALA A 315 28.66 1.53 -4.10
C ALA A 315 29.91 2.39 -4.31
N ARG A 316 31.01 2.08 -3.60
CA ARG A 316 32.32 2.75 -3.83
C ARG A 316 32.86 2.49 -5.21
N GLU A 317 32.73 1.29 -5.72
CA GLU A 317 33.24 0.92 -7.03
C GLU A 317 32.40 1.53 -8.15
N VAL A 318 31.10 1.39 -8.10
CA VAL A 318 30.17 1.99 -9.05
C VAL A 318 30.28 3.52 -9.05
N GLY A 319 30.41 4.15 -7.88
CA GLY A 319 30.50 5.60 -7.73
C GLY A 319 31.73 6.23 -8.39
N LYS A 320 32.79 5.46 -8.69
CA LYS A 320 33.96 5.95 -9.46
C LYS A 320 33.60 6.30 -10.92
N GLN A 321 32.66 5.57 -11.51
CA GLN A 321 32.25 5.76 -12.92
C GLN A 321 30.90 6.47 -13.04
N TYR A 322 30.00 6.26 -12.06
CA TYR A 322 28.63 6.78 -12.04
C TYR A 322 28.34 7.54 -10.73
N PRO A 323 29.02 8.68 -10.48
CA PRO A 323 28.90 9.40 -9.19
C PRO A 323 27.49 9.96 -8.93
N GLN A 324 26.66 10.11 -9.97
CA GLN A 324 25.28 10.59 -9.89
C GLN A 324 24.28 9.49 -9.52
N VAL A 325 24.68 8.20 -9.58
CA VAL A 325 23.81 7.06 -9.33
C VAL A 325 23.86 6.67 -7.85
N ALA A 326 22.70 6.45 -7.24
CA ALA A 326 22.61 5.89 -5.91
C ALA A 326 22.46 4.37 -5.95
N ILE A 327 22.99 3.70 -4.94
CA ILE A 327 22.78 2.26 -4.70
C ILE A 327 21.75 2.11 -3.57
N ASP A 328 20.63 1.51 -3.87
CA ASP A 328 19.55 1.22 -2.90
C ASP A 328 19.75 -0.18 -2.30
N THR A 329 19.45 -0.32 -1.02
CA THR A 329 19.36 -1.63 -0.35
C THR A 329 18.26 -1.65 0.69
N LEU A 330 17.78 -2.83 1.05
CA LEU A 330 16.66 -3.02 1.97
C LEU A 330 17.12 -3.25 3.40
N ALA A 331 16.50 -2.55 4.36
CA ALA A 331 16.46 -2.92 5.75
C ALA A 331 15.12 -3.61 6.03
N TYR A 332 15.07 -4.93 5.80
CA TYR A 332 13.85 -5.71 5.68
C TYR A 332 13.96 -7.05 6.41
N GLN A 333 12.96 -7.41 7.18
CA GLN A 333 12.93 -8.64 7.94
C GLN A 333 14.21 -8.84 8.78
N TYR A 334 15.04 -9.84 8.48
CA TYR A 334 16.25 -10.17 9.25
C TYR A 334 17.33 -9.07 9.20
N THR A 335 17.32 -8.16 8.21
CA THR A 335 18.24 -7.02 8.11
C THR A 335 17.64 -5.70 8.60
N ARG A 336 16.38 -5.68 9.11
CA ARG A 336 15.68 -4.44 9.49
C ARG A 336 16.39 -3.68 10.61
N ARG A 337 16.98 -4.37 11.58
CA ARG A 337 17.69 -3.74 12.68
C ARG A 337 18.98 -3.07 12.21
N PRO A 338 19.26 -1.79 12.60
CA PRO A 338 20.47 -1.09 12.18
C PRO A 338 21.74 -1.70 12.82
N PRO A 339 22.89 -1.63 12.12
CA PRO A 339 24.17 -2.09 12.64
C PRO A 339 24.77 -1.07 13.63
N ARG A 340 25.70 -1.53 14.48
CA ARG A 340 26.34 -0.69 15.51
C ARG A 340 27.41 0.23 14.93
N HIS A 341 28.27 -0.25 14.06
CA HIS A 341 29.49 0.45 13.63
C HIS A 341 29.49 0.83 12.15
N VAL A 342 29.05 -0.06 11.26
CA VAL A 342 29.01 0.18 9.83
C VAL A 342 28.05 1.33 9.51
N ARG A 343 28.45 2.21 8.59
CA ARG A 343 27.63 3.33 8.09
C ARG A 343 27.48 3.19 6.58
N PRO A 344 26.33 3.55 6.00
CA PRO A 344 26.16 3.61 4.56
C PRO A 344 27.11 4.64 3.93
N GLU A 345 27.63 4.34 2.74
CA GLU A 345 28.34 5.32 1.90
C GLU A 345 27.40 6.46 1.49
N PRO A 346 27.92 7.66 1.13
CA PRO A 346 27.09 8.81 0.77
C PRO A 346 26.13 8.56 -0.39
N ASN A 347 26.48 7.67 -1.32
CA ASN A 347 25.64 7.27 -2.45
C ASN A 347 24.77 6.01 -2.17
N VAL A 348 24.71 5.56 -0.92
CA VAL A 348 23.85 4.42 -0.52
C VAL A 348 22.54 4.94 0.09
N ILE A 349 21.43 4.44 -0.44
CA ILE A 349 20.10 4.58 0.13
C ILE A 349 19.77 3.32 0.92
N VAL A 350 19.40 3.48 2.17
CA VAL A 350 18.82 2.39 2.96
C VAL A 350 17.31 2.56 2.97
N ARG A 351 16.58 1.56 2.49
CA ARG A 351 15.13 1.53 2.47
C ARG A 351 14.61 0.66 3.61
N LEU A 352 14.08 1.30 4.65
CA LEU A 352 13.50 0.64 5.81
C LEU A 352 12.07 0.20 5.52
N CYS A 353 11.76 -1.08 5.72
CA CYS A 353 10.44 -1.65 5.46
C CYS A 353 9.63 -1.79 6.76
N SER A 354 8.34 -1.40 6.71
CA SER A 354 7.41 -1.41 7.84
C SER A 354 6.49 -2.64 7.90
N ILE A 355 6.79 -3.71 7.14
CA ILE A 355 5.90 -4.86 6.87
C ILE A 355 5.28 -5.51 8.13
N GLU A 356 5.99 -5.51 9.26
CA GLU A 356 5.52 -6.12 10.50
C GLU A 356 4.76 -5.13 11.42
N CYS A 357 4.36 -3.96 10.89
CA CYS A 357 3.65 -2.97 11.70
C CYS A 357 2.15 -3.25 11.81
N ASP A 358 1.58 -2.72 12.89
CA ASP A 358 0.15 -2.55 13.07
C ASP A 358 -0.27 -1.23 12.40
N PHE A 359 -0.92 -1.31 11.27
CA PHE A 359 -1.34 -0.15 10.48
C PHE A 359 -2.67 0.47 10.96
N SER A 360 -3.27 -0.06 12.02
CA SER A 360 -4.37 0.61 12.74
C SER A 360 -3.86 1.67 13.75
N ARG A 361 -2.56 1.69 14.02
CA ARG A 361 -1.91 2.55 15.02
C ARG A 361 -0.70 3.27 14.40
N PRO A 362 -0.38 4.49 14.85
CA PRO A 362 0.80 5.19 14.35
C PRO A 362 2.10 4.44 14.70
N PHE A 363 3.16 4.68 13.96
CA PHE A 363 4.47 4.06 14.20
C PHE A 363 5.01 4.29 15.62
N SER A 364 4.62 5.39 16.26
CA SER A 364 4.99 5.71 17.66
C SER A 364 4.23 4.87 18.71
N ALA A 365 3.20 4.12 18.32
CA ALA A 365 2.41 3.31 19.24
C ALA A 365 3.20 2.11 19.82
N ALA A 366 2.73 1.62 20.97
CA ALA A 366 3.38 0.49 21.65
C ALA A 366 3.44 -0.79 20.82
N THR A 367 2.42 -1.05 19.98
CA THR A 367 2.38 -2.18 19.04
C THR A 367 3.50 -2.12 18.01
N ASN A 368 3.93 -0.92 17.61
CA ASN A 368 4.96 -0.65 16.60
C ASN A 368 6.35 -0.33 17.19
N ARG A 369 6.54 -0.54 18.51
CA ARG A 369 7.80 -0.17 19.21
C ARG A 369 9.05 -0.73 18.55
N ALA A 370 9.00 -1.93 18.00
CA ALA A 370 10.16 -2.57 17.37
C ALA A 370 10.59 -1.79 16.11
N PHE A 371 9.64 -1.47 15.23
CA PHE A 371 9.88 -0.65 14.04
C PHE A 371 10.35 0.76 14.40
N TYR A 372 9.66 1.42 15.34
CA TYR A 372 10.01 2.78 15.78
C TYR A 372 11.45 2.87 16.32
N ARG A 373 11.88 1.87 17.11
CA ARG A 373 13.27 1.78 17.58
C ARG A 373 14.26 1.60 16.43
N ASP A 374 13.93 0.77 15.44
CA ASP A 374 14.78 0.53 14.28
C ASP A 374 14.85 1.77 13.41
N LEU A 375 13.75 2.50 13.19
CA LEU A 375 13.68 3.79 12.51
C LEU A 375 14.59 4.83 13.21
N ALA A 376 14.44 4.99 14.54
CA ALA A 376 15.28 5.89 15.32
C ALA A 376 16.77 5.50 15.29
N GLY A 377 17.07 4.22 15.16
CA GLY A 377 18.43 3.72 14.97
C GLY A 377 19.00 4.03 13.58
N TRP A 378 18.26 3.78 12.54
CA TRP A 378 18.64 4.09 11.16
C TRP A 378 18.80 5.59 10.91
N SER A 379 17.95 6.42 11.50
CA SER A 379 18.06 7.89 11.48
C SER A 379 19.43 8.42 11.94
N LYS A 380 20.08 7.71 12.86
CA LYS A 380 21.41 8.09 13.38
C LYS A 380 22.57 7.64 12.49
N VAL A 381 22.36 6.64 11.66
CA VAL A 381 23.46 5.99 10.90
C VAL A 381 23.37 6.24 9.40
N SER A 382 22.18 6.50 8.84
CA SER A 382 21.97 6.73 7.42
C SER A 382 21.71 8.22 7.14
N ARG A 383 22.42 8.79 6.17
CA ARG A 383 22.17 10.17 5.70
C ARG A 383 21.09 10.22 4.61
N ARG A 384 20.79 9.10 3.96
CA ARG A 384 19.81 8.97 2.89
C ARG A 384 18.94 7.75 3.19
N LEU A 385 17.98 7.95 4.08
CA LEU A 385 17.04 6.94 4.53
C LEU A 385 15.74 7.06 3.73
N TYR A 386 15.28 5.95 3.17
CA TYR A 386 13.96 5.82 2.56
C TYR A 386 13.09 4.89 3.39
N CYS A 387 11.79 4.93 3.18
CA CYS A 387 10.84 4.00 3.77
C CYS A 387 10.04 3.28 2.69
N TRP A 388 9.86 1.98 2.88
CA TRP A 388 8.83 1.18 2.23
C TRP A 388 7.70 0.98 3.24
N ASP A 389 6.61 1.71 3.03
CA ASP A 389 5.41 1.60 3.86
C ASP A 389 4.36 0.74 3.17
N TYR A 390 3.48 0.11 3.95
CA TYR A 390 2.43 -0.77 3.47
C TYR A 390 1.08 -0.18 3.86
N VAL A 391 0.24 0.14 2.87
CA VAL A 391 -0.96 0.94 3.13
C VAL A 391 -2.26 0.25 2.72
N THR A 392 -2.18 -1.05 2.39
CA THR A 392 -3.30 -1.90 2.00
C THR A 392 -3.23 -3.28 2.66
N ASN A 393 -4.28 -4.08 2.47
CA ASN A 393 -4.30 -5.51 2.81
C ASN A 393 -4.05 -6.36 1.57
N PHE A 394 -2.86 -6.90 1.43
CA PHE A 394 -2.46 -7.72 0.28
C PHE A 394 -3.16 -9.07 0.19
N SER A 395 -3.67 -9.59 1.31
CA SER A 395 -4.50 -10.80 1.28
C SER A 395 -5.92 -10.54 0.79
N HIS A 396 -6.42 -9.30 0.92
CA HIS A 396 -7.79 -8.93 0.63
C HIS A 396 -7.89 -7.46 0.21
N TYR A 397 -7.56 -7.15 -1.04
CA TYR A 397 -7.51 -5.78 -1.57
C TYR A 397 -8.79 -4.97 -1.35
N LEU A 398 -9.94 -5.63 -1.41
CA LEU A 398 -11.24 -4.97 -1.26
C LEU A 398 -11.75 -4.94 0.19
N ALA A 399 -11.09 -5.60 1.15
CA ALA A 399 -11.55 -5.57 2.52
C ALA A 399 -11.35 -4.19 3.17
N PRO A 400 -12.25 -3.73 4.06
CA PRO A 400 -12.04 -2.52 4.83
C PRO A 400 -10.69 -2.54 5.56
N TYR A 401 -9.92 -1.48 5.35
CA TYR A 401 -8.58 -1.32 5.92
C TYR A 401 -8.43 0.09 6.52
N PRO A 402 -8.96 0.32 7.73
CA PRO A 402 -9.14 1.65 8.31
C PRO A 402 -7.83 2.27 8.84
N ASN A 403 -6.91 2.57 7.94
CA ASN A 403 -5.61 3.16 8.23
C ASN A 403 -5.50 4.67 7.92
N LEU A 404 -6.56 5.32 7.44
CA LEU A 404 -6.53 6.74 7.07
C LEU A 404 -6.05 7.65 8.22
N GLY A 405 -6.44 7.36 9.45
CA GLY A 405 -6.06 8.14 10.63
C GLY A 405 -4.57 8.10 10.97
N VAL A 406 -3.82 7.13 10.46
CA VAL A 406 -2.38 6.99 10.75
C VAL A 406 -1.48 7.50 9.63
N LEU A 407 -1.99 7.76 8.42
CA LEU A 407 -1.18 8.18 7.28
C LEU A 407 -0.40 9.47 7.59
N GLY A 408 -1.08 10.51 8.07
CA GLY A 408 -0.42 11.78 8.43
C GLY A 408 0.60 11.64 9.57
N PRO A 409 0.24 11.09 10.73
CA PRO A 409 1.17 10.79 11.80
C PRO A 409 2.39 9.98 11.37
N ASN A 410 2.21 8.95 10.53
CA ASN A 410 3.30 8.11 10.05
C ASN A 410 4.25 8.88 9.12
N VAL A 411 3.74 9.62 8.15
CA VAL A 411 4.57 10.43 7.25
C VAL A 411 5.36 11.48 8.03
N ARG A 412 4.73 12.18 8.99
CA ARG A 412 5.45 13.13 9.87
C ARG A 412 6.55 12.44 10.66
N THR A 413 6.25 11.31 11.30
CA THR A 413 7.24 10.52 12.05
C THR A 413 8.43 10.13 11.19
N LEU A 414 8.20 9.68 9.95
CA LEU A 414 9.26 9.32 9.02
C LEU A 414 10.14 10.53 8.67
N VAL A 415 9.54 11.67 8.33
CA VAL A 415 10.27 12.90 7.98
C VAL A 415 11.06 13.44 9.17
N GLU A 416 10.50 13.45 10.37
CA GLU A 416 11.17 13.86 11.64
C GLU A 416 12.40 12.98 11.94
N HIS A 417 12.39 11.72 11.50
CA HIS A 417 13.53 10.79 11.60
C HIS A 417 14.47 10.84 10.39
N GLY A 418 14.35 11.84 9.52
CA GLY A 418 15.27 12.07 8.41
C GLY A 418 15.03 11.19 7.19
N VAL A 419 13.87 10.55 7.08
CA VAL A 419 13.45 9.86 5.85
C VAL A 419 13.28 10.88 4.73
N ARG A 420 13.87 10.59 3.57
CA ARG A 420 13.91 11.47 2.40
C ARG A 420 13.17 10.92 1.19
N GLY A 421 12.67 9.70 1.27
CA GLY A 421 11.88 9.07 0.22
C GLY A 421 10.91 8.07 0.81
N ILE A 422 9.68 8.05 0.30
CA ILE A 422 8.64 7.11 0.72
C ILE A 422 8.05 6.44 -0.53
N PHE A 423 8.04 5.11 -0.47
CA PHE A 423 7.28 4.23 -1.33
C PHE A 423 6.18 3.63 -0.46
N ALA A 424 4.93 4.06 -0.70
CA ALA A 424 3.78 3.54 0.04
C ALA A 424 3.04 2.54 -0.84
N GLU A 425 3.23 1.27 -0.55
CA GLU A 425 2.68 0.17 -1.32
C GLU A 425 1.19 -0.01 -1.03
N GLY A 426 0.37 0.40 -1.99
CA GLY A 426 -1.06 0.15 -2.07
C GLY A 426 -1.37 -0.93 -3.10
N VAL A 427 -2.56 -0.89 -3.68
CA VAL A 427 -2.95 -1.81 -4.75
C VAL A 427 -2.48 -1.30 -6.10
N TYR A 428 -1.62 -2.06 -6.75
CA TYR A 428 -0.97 -1.69 -8.00
C TYR A 428 -1.33 -2.58 -9.19
N GLU A 429 -1.93 -3.75 -8.95
CA GLU A 429 -2.26 -4.75 -9.98
C GLU A 429 -3.64 -4.52 -10.61
N THR A 430 -4.49 -3.72 -9.95
CA THR A 430 -5.90 -3.52 -10.33
C THR A 430 -6.38 -2.15 -9.86
N PRO A 431 -7.35 -1.51 -10.52
CA PRO A 431 -7.92 -0.24 -10.06
C PRO A 431 -8.75 -0.33 -8.76
N GLY A 432 -9.12 -1.54 -8.33
CA GLY A 432 -10.03 -1.76 -7.19
C GLY A 432 -9.31 -2.01 -5.87
N GLU A 433 -9.52 -1.11 -4.91
CA GLU A 433 -9.17 -1.27 -3.49
C GLU A 433 -10.13 -0.44 -2.65
N GLU A 434 -10.21 -0.79 -1.36
CA GLU A 434 -10.93 0.05 -0.40
C GLU A 434 -10.30 1.45 -0.31
N MET A 435 -11.01 2.43 -0.86
CA MET A 435 -10.60 3.84 -0.87
C MET A 435 -9.23 4.14 -1.51
N ALA A 436 -8.81 3.37 -2.54
CA ALA A 436 -7.53 3.55 -3.21
C ALA A 436 -7.27 5.00 -3.65
N ALA A 437 -8.23 5.63 -4.32
CA ALA A 437 -8.11 7.00 -4.80
C ALA A 437 -7.91 8.01 -3.66
N LEU A 438 -8.66 7.87 -2.56
CA LEU A 438 -8.53 8.69 -1.36
C LEU A 438 -7.14 8.53 -0.73
N LYS A 439 -6.69 7.28 -0.52
CA LYS A 439 -5.38 7.00 0.07
C LYS A 439 -4.24 7.54 -0.79
N ALA A 440 -4.29 7.30 -2.11
CA ALA A 440 -3.29 7.79 -3.06
C ALA A 440 -3.18 9.32 -3.05
N TRP A 441 -4.33 10.02 -3.09
CA TRP A 441 -4.35 11.48 -3.12
C TRP A 441 -3.88 12.08 -1.79
N VAL A 442 -4.36 11.58 -0.64
CA VAL A 442 -3.93 12.05 0.68
C VAL A 442 -2.43 11.83 0.88
N LEU A 443 -1.90 10.66 0.50
CA LEU A 443 -0.46 10.38 0.56
C LEU A 443 0.35 11.31 -0.35
N ALA A 444 -0.10 11.58 -1.58
CA ALA A 444 0.56 12.52 -2.47
C ALA A 444 0.70 13.92 -1.83
N LYS A 445 -0.38 14.42 -1.21
CA LYS A 445 -0.38 15.73 -0.52
C LYS A 445 0.53 15.73 0.71
N LEU A 446 0.51 14.67 1.52
CA LEU A 446 1.38 14.52 2.69
C LEU A 446 2.86 14.33 2.30
N PHE A 447 3.15 13.70 1.16
CA PHE A 447 4.52 13.56 0.68
C PHE A 447 5.09 14.90 0.15
N TRP A 448 4.22 15.74 -0.41
CA TRP A 448 4.58 17.09 -0.81
C TRP A 448 4.81 17.98 0.41
N ASP A 449 3.84 18.01 1.32
CA ASP A 449 3.90 18.77 2.57
C ASP A 449 3.36 17.97 3.76
N PRO A 450 4.24 17.35 4.57
CA PRO A 450 3.85 16.57 5.76
C PRO A 450 3.19 17.39 6.88
N THR A 451 3.21 18.72 6.80
CA THR A 451 2.60 19.60 7.80
C THR A 451 1.09 19.74 7.63
N ARG A 452 0.56 19.39 6.46
CA ARG A 452 -0.89 19.43 6.19
C ARG A 452 -1.65 18.50 7.13
N ASP A 453 -2.85 18.90 7.51
CA ASP A 453 -3.74 18.09 8.34
C ASP A 453 -4.39 16.96 7.50
N ALA A 454 -4.06 15.72 7.85
CA ALA A 454 -4.58 14.56 7.12
C ALA A 454 -6.11 14.42 7.22
N GLY A 455 -6.72 14.83 8.34
CA GLY A 455 -8.18 14.81 8.51
C GLY A 455 -8.86 15.82 7.60
N GLN A 456 -8.27 17.00 7.45
CA GLN A 456 -8.76 18.02 6.50
C GLN A 456 -8.62 17.53 5.05
N LEU A 457 -7.48 16.92 4.69
CA LEU A 457 -7.29 16.34 3.37
C LEU A 457 -8.32 15.25 3.04
N VAL A 458 -8.62 14.37 4.01
CA VAL A 458 -9.67 13.36 3.86
C VAL A 458 -11.04 14.02 3.62
N ALA A 459 -11.39 15.03 4.42
CA ALA A 459 -12.67 15.74 4.29
C ALA A 459 -12.78 16.47 2.95
N GLU A 460 -11.69 17.11 2.50
CA GLU A 460 -11.59 17.79 1.20
C GLU A 460 -11.79 16.82 0.04
N PHE A 461 -11.10 15.68 0.05
CA PHE A 461 -11.30 14.64 -0.97
C PHE A 461 -12.75 14.14 -0.97
N LEU A 462 -13.28 13.77 0.20
CA LEU A 462 -14.65 13.26 0.29
C LEU A 462 -15.66 14.25 -0.27
N GLN A 463 -15.54 15.52 0.09
CA GLN A 463 -16.43 16.57 -0.41
C GLN A 463 -16.30 16.78 -1.92
N GLY A 464 -15.09 16.84 -2.44
CA GLY A 464 -14.85 17.08 -3.88
C GLY A 464 -15.17 15.87 -4.75
N TYR A 465 -14.92 14.67 -4.26
CA TYR A 465 -15.10 13.44 -5.03
C TYR A 465 -16.50 12.84 -4.92
N PHE A 466 -17.11 12.85 -3.73
CA PHE A 466 -18.43 12.25 -3.49
C PHE A 466 -19.58 13.28 -3.43
N GLY A 467 -19.28 14.58 -3.38
CA GLY A 467 -20.29 15.64 -3.34
C GLY A 467 -21.30 15.45 -2.20
N PRO A 468 -22.63 15.41 -2.48
CA PRO A 468 -23.67 15.25 -1.45
C PRO A 468 -23.57 13.93 -0.66
N ALA A 469 -22.92 12.91 -1.20
CA ALA A 469 -22.72 11.63 -0.51
C ALA A 469 -21.59 11.67 0.53
N ALA A 470 -20.73 12.68 0.52
CA ALA A 470 -19.54 12.79 1.38
C ALA A 470 -19.77 12.50 2.88
N PRO A 471 -20.80 13.11 3.55
CA PRO A 471 -21.02 12.87 4.98
C PRO A 471 -21.39 11.40 5.29
N HIS A 472 -22.04 10.71 4.37
CA HIS A 472 -22.43 9.31 4.53
C HIS A 472 -21.25 8.36 4.29
N VAL A 473 -20.38 8.66 3.32
CA VAL A 473 -19.12 7.93 3.11
C VAL A 473 -18.18 8.14 4.30
N ALA A 474 -18.06 9.36 4.82
CA ALA A 474 -17.33 9.64 6.05
C ALA A 474 -17.86 8.80 7.24
N ARG A 475 -19.18 8.66 7.35
CA ARG A 475 -19.80 7.83 8.38
C ARG A 475 -19.42 6.35 8.24
N TYR A 476 -19.41 5.82 7.02
CA TYR A 476 -18.94 4.46 6.74
C TYR A 476 -17.50 4.26 7.23
N LEU A 477 -16.57 5.14 6.85
CA LEU A 477 -15.17 5.06 7.25
C LEU A 477 -14.99 5.12 8.77
N GLU A 478 -15.76 5.98 9.45
CA GLU A 478 -15.73 6.09 10.91
C GLU A 478 -16.27 4.84 11.61
N ILE A 479 -17.31 4.19 11.06
CA ILE A 479 -17.84 2.92 11.58
C ILE A 479 -16.74 1.85 11.53
N MET A 480 -16.07 1.69 10.39
CA MET A 480 -15.00 0.71 10.23
C MET A 480 -13.84 0.98 11.20
N ARG A 481 -13.43 2.25 11.31
CA ARG A 481 -12.35 2.63 12.23
C ARG A 481 -12.69 2.30 13.69
N ARG A 482 -13.89 2.69 14.14
CA ARG A 482 -14.34 2.42 15.53
C ARG A 482 -14.47 0.94 15.83
N ASP A 483 -14.96 0.18 14.88
CA ASP A 483 -15.11 -1.26 15.05
C ASP A 483 -13.73 -1.95 15.18
N ALA A 484 -12.76 -1.57 14.36
CA ALA A 484 -11.39 -2.05 14.47
C ALA A 484 -10.76 -1.71 15.84
N GLU A 485 -10.97 -0.48 16.31
CA GLU A 485 -10.50 -0.04 17.64
C GLU A 485 -11.16 -0.81 18.78
N ALA A 486 -12.50 -0.98 18.73
CA ALA A 486 -13.26 -1.67 19.76
C ALA A 486 -12.86 -3.14 19.91
N HIS A 487 -12.41 -3.75 18.83
CA HIS A 487 -11.92 -5.13 18.82
C HIS A 487 -10.40 -5.25 19.08
N GLY A 488 -9.69 -4.13 19.22
CA GLY A 488 -8.24 -4.13 19.40
C GLY A 488 -7.51 -4.79 18.23
N THR A 489 -8.03 -4.61 17.01
CA THR A 489 -7.53 -5.28 15.80
C THR A 489 -6.09 -4.88 15.51
N TYR A 490 -5.21 -5.87 15.38
CA TYR A 490 -3.87 -5.69 14.81
C TYR A 490 -3.99 -5.77 13.29
N LEU A 491 -3.83 -4.64 12.63
CA LEU A 491 -4.04 -4.51 11.19
C LEU A 491 -2.72 -4.66 10.44
N GLY A 492 -2.26 -5.89 10.23
CA GLY A 492 -1.12 -6.18 9.38
C GLY A 492 -1.46 -6.04 7.90
N CYS A 493 -0.44 -5.87 7.03
CA CYS A 493 -0.66 -5.76 5.58
C CYS A 493 -1.08 -7.09 4.91
N PHE A 494 -1.09 -8.20 5.65
CA PHE A 494 -1.67 -9.50 5.26
C PHE A 494 -2.75 -9.93 6.26
N TYR A 495 -3.58 -8.97 6.69
CA TYR A 495 -4.64 -9.23 7.66
C TYR A 495 -5.71 -10.16 7.09
N ASN A 496 -6.01 -11.23 7.85
CA ASN A 496 -7.09 -12.14 7.51
C ASN A 496 -8.43 -11.61 8.02
N ILE A 497 -9.41 -11.47 7.12
CA ILE A 497 -10.73 -10.86 7.40
C ILE A 497 -11.76 -11.80 8.03
N ILE A 498 -11.38 -12.99 8.50
CA ILE A 498 -12.32 -14.00 8.95
C ILE A 498 -13.06 -13.60 10.22
N ALA A 499 -12.45 -12.94 11.17
CA ALA A 499 -13.07 -12.35 12.38
C ALA A 499 -11.99 -11.71 13.28
N PRO A 500 -12.32 -10.86 14.24
CA PRO A 500 -13.62 -10.32 14.61
C PRO A 500 -14.00 -9.04 13.87
N PHE A 501 -13.06 -8.45 13.15
CA PHE A 501 -13.23 -7.21 12.39
C PHE A 501 -13.37 -7.53 10.89
N PRO A 502 -14.30 -6.88 10.16
CA PRO A 502 -15.39 -6.08 10.71
C PRO A 502 -16.48 -6.95 11.39
N SER A 503 -17.13 -6.41 12.43
CA SER A 503 -18.25 -7.08 13.09
C SER A 503 -19.51 -7.05 12.23
N TYR A 504 -20.46 -7.95 12.49
CA TYR A 504 -21.75 -7.97 11.81
C TYR A 504 -22.51 -6.63 12.00
N GLU A 505 -22.53 -6.12 13.22
CA GLU A 505 -23.20 -4.88 13.59
C GLU A 505 -22.57 -3.67 12.85
N ALA A 506 -21.25 -3.65 12.71
CA ALA A 506 -20.56 -2.61 11.94
C ALA A 506 -20.90 -2.69 10.45
N LEU A 507 -20.99 -3.91 9.89
CA LEU A 507 -21.34 -4.09 8.47
C LEU A 507 -22.78 -3.61 8.19
N VAL A 508 -23.74 -3.95 9.03
CA VAL A 508 -25.14 -3.47 8.90
C VAL A 508 -25.22 -1.95 9.00
N ALA A 509 -24.51 -1.35 9.96
CA ALA A 509 -24.46 0.10 10.10
C ALA A 509 -23.79 0.80 8.92
N ALA A 510 -22.74 0.20 8.35
CA ALA A 510 -22.03 0.67 7.18
C ALA A 510 -22.91 0.62 5.91
N GLU A 511 -23.65 -0.48 5.71
CA GLU A 511 -24.63 -0.58 4.62
C GLU A 511 -25.71 0.50 4.71
N ALA A 512 -26.23 0.74 5.90
CA ALA A 512 -27.20 1.82 6.10
C ALA A 512 -26.63 3.20 5.75
N ALA A 513 -25.36 3.47 6.11
CA ALA A 513 -24.69 4.72 5.76
C ALA A 513 -24.50 4.85 4.24
N LEU A 514 -24.04 3.79 3.55
CA LEU A 514 -23.86 3.83 2.11
C LEU A 514 -25.18 3.81 1.32
N ALA A 515 -26.25 3.25 1.88
CA ALA A 515 -27.61 3.40 1.32
C ALA A 515 -28.04 4.88 1.32
N GLN A 516 -27.80 5.61 2.41
CA GLN A 516 -28.02 7.06 2.47
C GLN A 516 -27.13 7.81 1.48
N ALA A 517 -25.86 7.40 1.31
CA ALA A 517 -24.96 7.98 0.30
C ALA A 517 -25.55 7.84 -1.11
N ARG A 518 -26.05 6.66 -1.49
CA ARG A 518 -26.70 6.45 -2.80
C ARG A 518 -27.94 7.32 -2.96
N GLN A 519 -28.76 7.43 -1.94
CA GLN A 519 -29.95 8.27 -1.98
C GLN A 519 -29.61 9.74 -2.17
N ALA A 520 -28.54 10.23 -1.54
CA ALA A 520 -28.09 11.60 -1.63
C ALA A 520 -27.62 12.01 -3.04
N VAL A 521 -27.22 11.06 -3.89
CA VAL A 521 -26.71 11.28 -5.24
C VAL A 521 -27.60 10.69 -6.33
N ALA A 522 -28.84 10.29 -5.98
CA ALA A 522 -29.78 9.68 -6.94
C ALA A 522 -29.98 10.56 -8.18
N GLY A 523 -29.86 9.97 -9.36
CA GLY A 523 -29.95 10.64 -10.64
C GLY A 523 -28.64 11.32 -11.11
N GLN A 524 -27.55 11.22 -10.35
CA GLN A 524 -26.23 11.74 -10.69
C GLN A 524 -25.29 10.57 -11.03
N ALA A 525 -25.34 10.04 -12.24
CA ALA A 525 -24.77 8.78 -12.67
C ALA A 525 -23.29 8.57 -12.23
N GLU A 526 -22.44 9.60 -12.36
CA GLU A 526 -21.03 9.51 -11.98
C GLU A 526 -20.85 9.42 -10.46
N LEU A 527 -21.61 10.18 -9.68
CA LEU A 527 -21.55 10.11 -8.22
C LEU A 527 -22.16 8.80 -7.71
N GLU A 528 -23.22 8.29 -8.34
CA GLU A 528 -23.76 6.96 -8.06
C GLU A 528 -22.71 5.86 -8.31
N ARG A 529 -21.94 5.94 -9.41
CA ARG A 529 -20.82 5.02 -9.69
C ARG A 529 -19.78 5.05 -8.59
N ARG A 530 -19.35 6.23 -8.15
CA ARG A 530 -18.37 6.40 -7.07
C ARG A 530 -18.87 5.82 -5.74
N VAL A 531 -20.14 6.02 -5.42
CA VAL A 531 -20.74 5.42 -4.20
C VAL A 531 -20.85 3.89 -4.33
N ARG A 532 -21.16 3.34 -5.51
CA ARG A 532 -21.11 1.88 -5.75
C ARG A 532 -19.71 1.31 -5.51
N LEU A 533 -18.67 2.02 -5.97
CA LEU A 533 -17.28 1.62 -5.68
C LEU A 533 -16.97 1.66 -4.19
N ALA A 534 -17.44 2.68 -3.47
CA ALA A 534 -17.28 2.76 -2.01
C ALA A 534 -18.04 1.64 -1.26
N GLN A 535 -19.08 1.05 -1.86
CA GLN A 535 -19.84 -0.07 -1.29
C GLN A 535 -19.19 -1.43 -1.60
N LEU A 536 -18.32 -1.51 -2.60
CA LEU A 536 -17.73 -2.78 -3.04
C LEU A 536 -17.03 -3.56 -1.91
N PRO A 537 -16.33 -2.93 -0.96
CA PRO A 537 -15.76 -3.61 0.21
C PRO A 537 -16.80 -4.36 1.06
N LEU A 538 -17.98 -3.80 1.24
CA LEU A 538 -19.05 -4.46 2.00
C LEU A 538 -19.62 -5.64 1.23
N LEU A 539 -19.88 -5.49 -0.07
CA LEU A 539 -20.31 -6.58 -0.94
C LEU A 539 -19.31 -7.73 -0.92
N TYR A 540 -18.00 -7.40 -1.00
CA TYR A 540 -16.93 -8.39 -0.89
C TYR A 540 -17.01 -9.18 0.40
N LEU A 541 -17.18 -8.53 1.55
CA LEU A 541 -17.27 -9.20 2.84
C LEU A 541 -18.52 -10.08 2.96
N TRP A 542 -19.68 -9.58 2.54
CA TRP A 542 -20.90 -10.37 2.54
C TRP A 542 -20.79 -11.66 1.73
N VAL A 543 -20.05 -11.58 0.62
CA VAL A 543 -19.79 -12.74 -0.25
C VAL A 543 -18.70 -13.63 0.32
N TYR A 544 -17.64 -13.07 0.93
CA TYR A 544 -16.42 -13.79 1.29
C TYR A 544 -16.45 -14.39 2.68
N ARG A 545 -17.14 -13.77 3.66
CA ARG A 545 -17.09 -14.18 5.06
C ARG A 545 -18.12 -15.28 5.41
N PRO A 546 -17.65 -16.50 5.72
CA PRO A 546 -18.54 -17.63 6.01
C PRO A 546 -19.32 -17.48 7.32
N ASP A 547 -18.75 -16.80 8.33
CA ASP A 547 -19.40 -16.55 9.62
C ASP A 547 -20.62 -15.63 9.52
N LEU A 548 -20.70 -14.81 8.48
CA LEU A 548 -21.85 -13.97 8.19
C LEU A 548 -23.02 -14.80 7.62
N ARG A 549 -22.72 -15.89 6.93
CA ARG A 549 -23.71 -16.80 6.33
C ARG A 549 -24.43 -17.63 7.39
N GLY A 550 -23.74 -18.13 8.39
CA GLY A 550 -24.32 -18.93 9.47
C GLY A 550 -25.31 -18.16 10.36
N ARG A 551 -25.33 -16.82 10.25
CA ARG A 551 -26.26 -15.96 11.00
C ARG A 551 -27.59 -15.75 10.28
N ALA A 552 -27.66 -15.96 8.98
CA ALA A 552 -28.83 -15.69 8.14
C ALA A 552 -30.05 -16.58 8.44
N GLY A 553 -29.84 -17.78 8.97
CA GLY A 553 -30.92 -18.71 9.33
C GLY A 553 -31.44 -18.59 10.77
N LEU A 554 -30.86 -17.71 11.61
CA LEU A 554 -31.23 -17.55 13.01
C LEU A 554 -32.19 -16.37 13.18
N ALA A 555 -33.36 -16.60 13.77
CA ALA A 555 -34.36 -15.57 14.00
C ALA A 555 -33.75 -14.29 14.61
N GLY A 556 -33.86 -13.17 13.90
CA GLY A 556 -33.36 -11.85 14.31
C GLY A 556 -32.13 -11.32 13.59
N TYR A 557 -31.57 -12.03 12.63
CA TYR A 557 -30.51 -11.51 11.76
C TYR A 557 -30.96 -11.58 10.30
N GLU A 558 -31.15 -10.45 9.67
CA GLU A 558 -31.28 -10.39 8.22
C GLU A 558 -29.89 -10.60 7.60
N TRP A 559 -29.81 -11.55 6.70
CA TRP A 559 -28.69 -11.69 5.79
C TRP A 559 -28.68 -10.46 4.89
N TYR A 560 -27.54 -9.88 4.60
CA TYR A 560 -27.40 -8.73 3.70
C TYR A 560 -28.71 -7.89 3.55
N PRO A 561 -28.76 -6.63 4.00
CA PRO A 561 -29.96 -5.80 3.89
C PRO A 561 -30.36 -5.61 2.41
N GLY A 562 -31.12 -6.47 1.84
CA GLY A 562 -31.60 -6.38 0.46
C GLY A 562 -31.58 -7.66 -0.35
N GLY A 563 -31.34 -8.85 0.22
CA GLY A 563 -31.51 -10.05 -0.56
C GLY A 563 -30.59 -11.23 -0.25
N ASP A 564 -30.46 -12.14 -1.19
CA ASP A 564 -29.70 -13.35 -1.04
C ASP A 564 -28.21 -13.12 -1.40
N ALA A 565 -27.33 -14.01 -0.92
CA ALA A 565 -25.89 -14.02 -1.21
C ALA A 565 -25.58 -14.08 -2.70
N VAL A 566 -26.45 -14.72 -3.47
CA VAL A 566 -26.30 -14.86 -4.94
C VAL A 566 -26.49 -13.50 -5.60
N ALA A 567 -27.47 -12.71 -5.12
CA ALA A 567 -27.68 -11.34 -5.62
C ALA A 567 -26.48 -10.44 -5.29
N ALA A 568 -25.95 -10.52 -4.06
CA ALA A 568 -24.76 -9.79 -3.65
C ALA A 568 -23.52 -10.20 -4.48
N ALA A 569 -23.32 -11.50 -4.70
CA ALA A 569 -22.21 -12.02 -5.50
C ALA A 569 -22.31 -11.59 -6.98
N ARG A 570 -23.52 -11.60 -7.56
CA ARG A 570 -23.75 -11.09 -8.92
C ARG A 570 -23.45 -9.60 -9.02
N GLN A 571 -23.97 -8.81 -8.07
CA GLN A 571 -23.70 -7.37 -8.02
C GLN A 571 -22.20 -7.11 -7.90
N PHE A 572 -21.50 -7.83 -7.01
CA PHE A 572 -20.05 -7.75 -6.85
C PHE A 572 -19.32 -8.03 -8.16
N GLY A 573 -19.63 -9.16 -8.82
CA GLY A 573 -19.01 -9.53 -10.09
C GLY A 573 -19.28 -8.52 -11.22
N MET A 574 -20.49 -7.97 -11.29
CA MET A 574 -20.84 -6.92 -12.26
C MET A 574 -19.99 -5.67 -12.04
N VAL A 575 -19.89 -5.17 -10.81
CA VAL A 575 -19.09 -3.98 -10.49
C VAL A 575 -17.61 -4.24 -10.78
N CYS A 576 -17.06 -5.38 -10.39
CA CYS A 576 -15.68 -5.73 -10.70
C CYS A 576 -15.40 -5.72 -12.22
N LYS A 577 -16.32 -6.26 -13.02
CA LYS A 577 -16.19 -6.27 -14.47
C LYS A 577 -16.29 -4.87 -15.09
N GLU A 578 -17.26 -4.06 -14.65
CA GLU A 578 -17.45 -2.68 -15.11
C GLU A 578 -16.25 -1.79 -14.81
N GLU A 579 -15.64 -1.97 -13.65
CA GLU A 579 -14.52 -1.15 -13.16
C GLU A 579 -13.14 -1.73 -13.48
N GLY A 580 -13.08 -2.85 -14.20
CA GLY A 580 -11.82 -3.49 -14.59
C GLY A 580 -11.01 -4.06 -13.43
N ILE A 581 -11.68 -4.45 -12.33
CA ILE A 581 -11.02 -5.05 -11.17
C ILE A 581 -10.67 -6.49 -11.49
N THR A 582 -9.38 -6.78 -11.54
CA THR A 582 -8.85 -8.07 -12.00
C THR A 582 -8.09 -8.84 -10.93
N TYR A 583 -7.87 -8.26 -9.75
CA TYR A 583 -7.20 -8.92 -8.61
C TYR A 583 -7.96 -8.67 -7.31
N LEU A 584 -8.04 -9.70 -6.47
CA LEU A 584 -8.62 -9.61 -5.11
C LEU A 584 -7.56 -9.65 -4.01
N ALA A 585 -6.39 -10.12 -4.33
CA ALA A 585 -5.21 -10.18 -3.45
C ALA A 585 -3.95 -10.12 -4.31
N ILE A 586 -2.80 -9.88 -3.68
CA ILE A 586 -1.52 -9.84 -4.39
C ILE A 586 -1.27 -11.14 -5.16
N SER A 587 -0.94 -11.02 -6.44
CA SER A 587 -0.67 -12.14 -7.35
C SER A 587 -1.82 -13.17 -7.47
N ARG A 588 -3.05 -12.80 -7.07
CA ARG A 588 -4.25 -13.64 -7.21
C ARG A 588 -5.28 -12.96 -8.10
N PRO A 589 -5.25 -13.26 -9.41
CA PRO A 589 -6.23 -12.70 -10.33
C PRO A 589 -7.64 -13.16 -9.97
N LEU A 590 -8.61 -12.25 -10.16
CA LEU A 590 -10.02 -12.52 -10.02
C LEU A 590 -10.51 -13.30 -11.26
N ASP A 591 -10.82 -14.57 -11.10
CA ASP A 591 -11.73 -15.24 -12.01
C ASP A 591 -13.17 -15.03 -11.49
N ALA A 592 -13.86 -14.04 -12.06
CA ALA A 592 -15.21 -13.69 -11.63
C ALA A 592 -16.22 -14.82 -11.82
N GLY A 593 -16.01 -15.70 -12.80
CA GLY A 593 -16.85 -16.89 -13.03
C GLY A 593 -16.65 -17.92 -11.93
N VAL A 594 -15.42 -18.30 -11.67
CA VAL A 594 -15.04 -19.22 -10.60
C VAL A 594 -15.44 -18.64 -9.22
N PHE A 595 -15.17 -17.35 -9.00
CA PHE A 595 -15.57 -16.67 -7.75
C PHE A 595 -17.08 -16.72 -7.51
N LEU A 596 -17.90 -16.54 -8.54
CA LEU A 596 -19.37 -16.57 -8.45
C LEU A 596 -19.91 -17.99 -8.29
N GLU A 597 -19.36 -18.96 -9.00
CA GLU A 597 -19.79 -20.36 -8.94
C GLU A 597 -19.45 -20.99 -7.59
N ASN A 598 -18.28 -20.69 -7.06
CA ASN A 598 -17.80 -21.21 -5.78
C ASN A 598 -18.59 -20.73 -4.55
N ARG A 599 -19.44 -19.72 -4.71
CA ARG A 599 -20.20 -19.13 -3.60
C ARG A 599 -21.69 -19.42 -3.65
N ARG A 600 -22.07 -20.34 -4.51
CA ARG A 600 -23.49 -20.58 -4.79
C ARG A 600 -24.30 -21.11 -3.63
N ARG A 601 -23.78 -21.92 -2.71
CA ARG A 601 -24.56 -22.52 -1.60
C ARG A 601 -23.68 -23.33 -0.65
N ALA A 602 -22.99 -22.74 0.28
CA ALA A 602 -22.54 -23.55 1.40
C ALA A 602 -23.74 -23.85 2.30
N GLU A 603 -24.13 -25.11 2.39
CA GLU A 603 -25.07 -25.53 3.41
C GLU A 603 -24.39 -25.55 4.77
N PRO A 604 -25.09 -25.24 5.88
CA PRO A 604 -24.51 -25.37 7.22
C PRO A 604 -23.94 -26.78 7.42
N PRO A 605 -22.84 -26.92 8.19
CA PRO A 605 -22.28 -28.25 8.46
C PRO A 605 -23.34 -29.18 9.10
N ALA A 606 -23.48 -30.39 8.57
CA ALA A 606 -24.48 -31.35 9.01
C ALA A 606 -24.39 -31.62 10.53
N GLY A 607 -25.52 -31.51 11.22
CA GLY A 607 -25.62 -31.65 12.68
C GLY A 607 -25.28 -30.39 13.48
N TYR A 608 -24.92 -29.28 12.80
CA TYR A 608 -24.57 -28.00 13.42
C TYR A 608 -25.39 -26.82 12.88
N GLU A 609 -26.47 -27.09 12.14
CA GLU A 609 -27.31 -26.12 11.43
C GLU A 609 -27.89 -25.06 12.37
N HIS A 610 -28.10 -25.44 13.65
CA HIS A 610 -28.69 -24.56 14.67
C HIS A 610 -27.72 -24.03 15.70
N VAL A 611 -26.39 -24.32 15.52
CA VAL A 611 -25.39 -23.91 16.49
C VAL A 611 -24.92 -22.50 16.20
N ARG A 612 -25.11 -21.57 17.15
CA ARG A 612 -24.60 -20.19 17.03
C ARG A 612 -23.08 -20.14 17.11
N GLY A 613 -22.45 -19.36 16.26
CA GLY A 613 -21.02 -19.10 16.30
C GLY A 613 -20.18 -20.19 15.63
N VAL A 614 -20.78 -21.05 14.82
CA VAL A 614 -20.04 -21.92 13.88
C VAL A 614 -19.35 -21.02 12.87
N ILE A 615 -18.08 -21.28 12.62
CA ILE A 615 -17.29 -20.63 11.59
C ILE A 615 -17.05 -21.67 10.50
N ASP A 616 -17.53 -21.41 9.31
CA ASP A 616 -17.41 -22.27 8.14
C ASP A 616 -16.33 -21.70 7.21
N LEU A 617 -15.31 -22.49 6.93
CA LEU A 617 -14.11 -22.12 6.16
C LEU A 617 -14.10 -22.99 4.90
N GLN A 618 -14.54 -22.40 3.79
CA GLN A 618 -14.67 -23.07 2.51
C GLN A 618 -13.34 -23.07 1.75
N ASP A 619 -13.25 -23.93 0.74
CA ASP A 619 -12.09 -24.19 -0.12
C ASP A 619 -11.44 -22.94 -0.74
N TYR A 620 -12.21 -21.88 -1.02
CA TYR A 620 -11.67 -20.60 -1.50
C TYR A 620 -10.80 -19.85 -0.47
N SER A 621 -10.85 -20.23 0.80
CA SER A 621 -9.97 -19.70 1.85
C SER A 621 -8.75 -20.59 2.09
N PHE A 622 -8.58 -21.67 1.33
CA PHE A 622 -7.49 -22.60 1.52
C PHE A 622 -6.19 -22.15 0.87
N ASN A 623 -5.11 -22.42 1.56
CA ASN A 623 -3.76 -22.39 1.02
C ASN A 623 -3.30 -23.81 0.74
N MET A 624 -2.44 -23.97 -0.27
CA MET A 624 -1.86 -25.27 -0.59
C MET A 624 -0.37 -25.26 -0.24
N TYR A 625 0.04 -26.25 0.51
CA TYR A 625 1.45 -26.52 0.74
C TYR A 625 1.86 -27.74 -0.08
N GLY A 626 2.94 -27.61 -0.84
CA GLY A 626 3.42 -28.63 -1.77
C GLY A 626 3.48 -28.14 -3.23
N ALA A 627 4.12 -28.91 -4.11
CA ALA A 627 4.32 -28.49 -5.50
C ALA A 627 3.06 -28.71 -6.35
N ALA A 628 2.65 -27.68 -7.10
CA ALA A 628 1.74 -27.84 -8.23
C ALA A 628 2.43 -28.73 -9.30
N PRO A 629 1.73 -29.62 -10.02
CA PRO A 629 0.28 -29.67 -10.32
C PRO A 629 -0.50 -30.73 -9.50
N ARG A 630 -0.09 -31.01 -8.30
CA ARG A 630 -0.57 -32.16 -7.50
C ARG A 630 -1.91 -31.96 -6.82
N TYR A 631 -2.43 -30.72 -6.82
CA TYR A 631 -3.76 -30.40 -6.34
C TYR A 631 -4.59 -29.78 -7.47
N ARG A 632 -5.88 -30.01 -7.41
CA ARG A 632 -6.84 -29.43 -8.36
C ARG A 632 -7.99 -28.81 -7.60
N TYR A 633 -8.34 -27.61 -7.98
CA TYR A 633 -9.60 -27.02 -7.65
C TYR A 633 -10.62 -27.51 -8.66
N GLN A 634 -11.64 -28.23 -8.22
CA GLN A 634 -12.57 -28.90 -9.13
C GLN A 634 -14.01 -28.87 -8.65
N ALA A 635 -14.96 -28.92 -9.60
CA ALA A 635 -16.37 -29.02 -9.30
C ALA A 635 -16.70 -30.42 -8.75
N ASP A 636 -17.47 -30.46 -7.66
CA ASP A 636 -18.07 -31.66 -7.09
C ASP A 636 -19.48 -31.33 -6.59
N ALA A 637 -20.50 -31.74 -7.34
CA ALA A 637 -21.90 -31.45 -7.04
C ALA A 637 -22.38 -32.01 -5.67
N THR A 638 -21.60 -32.89 -5.04
CA THR A 638 -21.90 -33.45 -3.73
C THR A 638 -21.21 -32.72 -2.57
N ALA A 639 -20.36 -31.74 -2.87
CA ALA A 639 -19.75 -30.85 -1.90
C ALA A 639 -20.73 -29.77 -1.45
N SER A 640 -20.45 -29.13 -0.31
CA SER A 640 -21.36 -28.19 0.34
C SER A 640 -21.67 -26.94 -0.47
N ASP A 641 -20.73 -26.47 -1.28
CA ASP A 641 -20.89 -25.33 -2.19
C ASP A 641 -20.70 -25.72 -3.69
N GLY A 642 -20.47 -27.00 -3.95
CA GLY A 642 -20.29 -27.55 -5.30
C GLY A 642 -18.85 -27.58 -5.80
N TRP A 643 -17.86 -27.22 -4.95
CA TRP A 643 -16.45 -27.19 -5.27
C TRP A 643 -15.57 -27.79 -4.18
N VAL A 644 -14.37 -28.23 -4.55
CA VAL A 644 -13.42 -28.85 -3.61
C VAL A 644 -11.99 -28.63 -4.06
N ILE A 645 -11.06 -28.71 -3.12
CA ILE A 645 -9.66 -28.97 -3.44
C ILE A 645 -9.39 -30.46 -3.32
N ALA A 646 -8.93 -31.07 -4.41
CA ALA A 646 -8.56 -32.47 -4.46
C ALA A 646 -7.06 -32.62 -4.73
N VAL A 647 -6.44 -33.60 -4.03
CA VAL A 647 -5.04 -33.98 -4.16
C VAL A 647 -4.98 -35.42 -4.67
N GLU A 648 -4.18 -35.68 -5.71
CA GLU A 648 -4.00 -37.03 -6.28
C GLU A 648 -2.99 -37.86 -5.48
N GLY A 649 -3.23 -39.16 -5.39
CA GLY A 649 -2.63 -40.08 -4.42
C GLY A 649 -1.34 -40.79 -4.80
N ASP A 650 -0.67 -40.44 -5.89
CA ASP A 650 0.62 -41.05 -6.29
C ASP A 650 1.85 -40.32 -5.72
N GLN A 651 1.66 -39.57 -4.65
CA GLN A 651 2.61 -38.59 -4.15
C GLN A 651 3.56 -39.19 -3.11
N THR A 652 4.86 -38.95 -3.27
CA THR A 652 5.90 -39.28 -2.29
C THR A 652 6.14 -38.17 -1.27
N ASP A 653 5.71 -36.94 -1.59
CA ASP A 653 5.88 -35.76 -0.74
C ASP A 653 4.55 -35.32 -0.15
N ALA A 654 4.58 -34.78 1.07
CA ALA A 654 3.41 -34.25 1.73
C ALA A 654 2.80 -33.08 0.93
N VAL A 655 1.52 -33.22 0.59
CA VAL A 655 0.71 -32.11 0.04
C VAL A 655 -0.41 -31.87 1.01
N GLU A 656 -0.52 -30.62 1.47
CA GLU A 656 -1.45 -30.23 2.51
C GLU A 656 -2.43 -29.18 1.99
N THR A 657 -3.72 -29.42 2.25
CA THR A 657 -4.75 -28.40 2.15
C THR A 657 -4.84 -27.69 3.48
N GLN A 658 -4.54 -26.41 3.52
CA GLN A 658 -4.41 -25.62 4.74
C GLN A 658 -5.43 -24.48 4.78
N VAL A 659 -5.93 -24.14 5.97
CA VAL A 659 -6.71 -22.92 6.20
C VAL A 659 -6.15 -22.15 7.39
N ASP A 660 -5.76 -20.90 7.16
CA ASP A 660 -5.22 -20.03 8.20
C ASP A 660 -6.31 -19.62 9.19
N LEU A 661 -6.01 -19.74 10.49
CA LEU A 661 -6.86 -19.29 11.59
C LEU A 661 -6.35 -17.96 12.15
N GLY A 662 -6.31 -16.92 11.33
CA GLY A 662 -5.85 -15.58 11.71
C GLY A 662 -6.80 -14.83 12.65
N PHE A 663 -7.29 -15.50 13.70
CA PHE A 663 -8.15 -14.89 14.71
C PHE A 663 -7.33 -14.09 15.73
N ALA A 664 -6.72 -13.00 15.31
CA ALA A 664 -6.03 -12.12 16.23
C ALA A 664 -7.01 -11.57 17.29
N GLY A 665 -7.05 -12.20 18.44
CA GLY A 665 -7.45 -11.62 19.73
C GLY A 665 -8.91 -11.26 19.96
N GLY A 666 -9.82 -11.45 18.99
CA GLY A 666 -11.21 -11.07 19.18
C GLY A 666 -12.06 -12.18 19.81
N ARG A 667 -13.20 -11.92 20.23
CA ARG A 667 -14.29 -12.71 20.87
C ARG A 667 -14.28 -14.24 20.65
N VAL A 668 -13.16 -14.89 20.93
CA VAL A 668 -13.08 -16.34 21.01
C VAL A 668 -13.82 -16.76 22.27
N PRO A 669 -14.77 -17.72 22.23
CA PRO A 669 -15.42 -18.24 23.41
C PRO A 669 -14.37 -18.68 24.45
N ALA A 670 -14.68 -18.49 25.73
CA ALA A 670 -13.74 -18.88 26.80
C ALA A 670 -13.35 -20.36 26.72
N GLN A 671 -14.23 -21.19 26.22
CA GLN A 671 -14.05 -22.63 26.02
C GLN A 671 -13.26 -22.99 24.74
N GLY A 672 -13.02 -21.99 23.84
CA GLY A 672 -12.40 -22.24 22.54
C GLY A 672 -13.36 -22.80 21.49
N TYR A 673 -12.79 -23.47 20.49
CA TYR A 673 -13.53 -24.09 19.38
C TYR A 673 -13.10 -25.56 19.20
N ARG A 674 -14.05 -26.41 18.87
CA ARG A 674 -13.76 -27.73 18.25
C ARG A 674 -13.59 -27.50 16.75
N ALA A 675 -12.50 -28.01 16.19
CA ALA A 675 -12.14 -27.88 14.78
C ALA A 675 -12.43 -29.18 14.03
N PHE A 676 -12.96 -29.05 12.82
CA PHE A 676 -13.34 -30.17 11.97
C PHE A 676 -12.90 -29.96 10.53
N ALA A 677 -12.67 -31.06 9.80
CA ALA A 677 -12.52 -31.11 8.35
C ALA A 677 -13.58 -32.03 7.72
N VAL A 678 -14.09 -31.67 6.55
CA VAL A 678 -14.97 -32.52 5.75
C VAL A 678 -14.16 -33.02 4.56
N VAL A 679 -13.97 -34.35 4.53
CA VAL A 679 -13.01 -34.98 3.61
C VAL A 679 -13.69 -36.16 2.90
N LYS A 680 -13.42 -36.29 1.60
CA LYS A 680 -13.78 -37.44 0.77
C LYS A 680 -12.52 -38.07 0.21
N CYS A 681 -12.38 -39.39 0.34
CA CYS A 681 -11.23 -40.10 -0.21
C CYS A 681 -11.69 -41.17 -1.20
N GLU A 682 -10.94 -41.28 -2.30
CA GLU A 682 -10.99 -42.42 -3.21
C GLU A 682 -9.86 -43.38 -2.87
N LEU A 683 -10.19 -44.62 -2.49
CA LEU A 683 -9.20 -45.61 -2.07
C LEU A 683 -8.65 -46.39 -3.26
N ALA A 684 -7.35 -46.74 -3.21
CA ALA A 684 -6.67 -47.55 -4.19
C ALA A 684 -6.69 -49.07 -3.87
N GLY A 685 -7.14 -49.42 -2.66
CA GLY A 685 -7.25 -50.81 -2.19
C GLY A 685 -6.08 -51.34 -1.35
N GLY A 686 -5.06 -50.51 -1.10
CA GLY A 686 -3.98 -50.83 -0.18
C GLY A 686 -4.37 -50.70 1.31
N SER A 687 -3.54 -51.23 2.19
CA SER A 687 -3.62 -51.01 3.64
C SER A 687 -2.69 -49.88 4.04
N GLY A 688 -3.12 -49.02 4.97
CA GLY A 688 -2.32 -47.88 5.45
C GLY A 688 -3.15 -46.69 5.86
N ASP A 689 -2.50 -45.55 6.01
CA ASP A 689 -3.17 -44.30 6.33
C ASP A 689 -3.71 -43.61 5.05
N ALA A 690 -4.93 -43.10 5.11
CA ALA A 690 -5.55 -42.41 4.00
C ALA A 690 -5.10 -40.96 3.94
N PHE A 691 -5.09 -40.27 5.08
CA PHE A 691 -4.64 -38.89 5.22
C PHE A 691 -4.28 -38.58 6.67
N ALA A 692 -3.73 -37.41 6.91
CA ALA A 692 -3.56 -36.88 8.28
C ALA A 692 -4.23 -35.52 8.43
N THR A 693 -4.52 -35.15 9.66
CA THR A 693 -5.03 -33.83 10.03
C THR A 693 -4.28 -33.29 11.22
N ALA A 694 -4.11 -31.97 11.30
CA ALA A 694 -3.55 -31.31 12.48
C ALA A 694 -3.94 -29.83 12.53
N PHE A 695 -3.57 -29.18 13.64
CA PHE A 695 -3.42 -27.75 13.78
C PHE A 695 -1.92 -27.45 13.92
N TYR A 696 -1.36 -26.72 12.97
CA TYR A 696 0.02 -26.24 13.04
C TYR A 696 0.07 -24.86 13.70
N SER A 697 0.92 -24.70 14.72
CA SER A 697 1.18 -23.42 15.39
C SER A 697 2.44 -22.76 14.83
N HIS A 698 2.32 -21.59 14.22
CA HIS A 698 3.46 -20.82 13.70
C HIS A 698 4.42 -20.38 14.81
N ARG A 699 3.89 -20.12 16.01
CA ARG A 699 4.69 -19.69 17.15
C ARG A 699 5.54 -20.83 17.72
N ARG A 700 4.94 -22.01 17.85
CA ARG A 700 5.60 -23.18 18.43
C ARG A 700 6.37 -23.98 17.38
N ARG A 701 6.06 -23.74 16.10
CA ARG A 701 6.60 -24.46 14.93
C ARG A 701 6.42 -25.97 15.05
N ASP A 702 5.21 -26.36 15.45
CA ASP A 702 4.88 -27.75 15.73
C ASP A 702 3.40 -28.03 15.45
N ASP A 703 3.08 -29.28 15.14
CA ASP A 703 1.74 -29.77 14.92
C ASP A 703 1.09 -30.20 16.24
N PHE A 704 -0.14 -29.73 16.45
CA PHE A 704 -1.01 -30.14 17.55
C PHE A 704 -2.19 -30.90 17.00
N TYR A 705 -2.68 -31.87 17.77
CA TYR A 705 -3.78 -32.74 17.39
C TYR A 705 -3.49 -33.55 16.12
N TYR A 706 -2.19 -33.79 15.84
CA TYR A 706 -1.79 -34.60 14.70
C TYR A 706 -2.41 -36.00 14.78
N ARG A 707 -3.17 -36.35 13.74
CA ARG A 707 -3.87 -37.62 13.66
C ARG A 707 -3.79 -38.18 12.25
N LYS A 708 -3.33 -39.41 12.16
CA LYS A 708 -3.44 -40.20 10.92
C LYS A 708 -4.79 -40.92 10.91
N VAL A 709 -5.42 -40.92 9.77
CA VAL A 709 -6.70 -41.59 9.53
C VAL A 709 -6.44 -42.83 8.67
N PRO A 710 -6.62 -44.05 9.21
CA PRO A 710 -6.40 -45.26 8.45
C PRO A 710 -7.46 -45.42 7.32
N ALA A 711 -7.09 -46.04 6.21
CA ALA A 711 -7.99 -46.30 5.09
C ALA A 711 -9.21 -47.14 5.50
N SER A 712 -9.04 -48.01 6.52
CA SER A 712 -10.12 -48.83 7.08
C SER A 712 -11.22 -48.04 7.80
N ALA A 713 -10.94 -46.77 8.20
CA ALA A 713 -11.92 -45.90 8.82
C ALA A 713 -12.64 -45.01 7.78
N VAL A 714 -12.18 -45.00 6.53
CA VAL A 714 -12.71 -44.17 5.45
C VAL A 714 -13.78 -44.95 4.66
N LYS A 715 -14.93 -44.29 4.43
CA LYS A 715 -15.94 -44.78 3.48
C LYS A 715 -15.61 -44.17 2.12
N ALA A 716 -15.05 -45.00 1.22
CA ALA A 716 -14.61 -44.54 -0.10
C ALA A 716 -15.72 -43.82 -0.86
N GLY A 717 -15.40 -42.69 -1.48
CA GLY A 717 -16.30 -41.87 -2.28
C GLY A 717 -17.39 -41.12 -1.50
N GLN A 718 -17.36 -41.14 -0.15
CA GLN A 718 -18.34 -40.43 0.68
C GLN A 718 -17.70 -39.31 1.48
N TRP A 719 -18.41 -38.19 1.65
CA TRP A 719 -18.04 -37.11 2.54
C TRP A 719 -18.15 -37.56 3.99
N GLN A 720 -17.09 -37.35 4.76
CA GLN A 720 -17.03 -37.67 6.18
C GLN A 720 -16.45 -36.48 6.96
N THR A 721 -17.05 -36.20 8.10
CA THR A 721 -16.59 -35.14 9.00
C THR A 721 -15.61 -35.72 10.02
N TRP A 722 -14.43 -35.12 10.11
CA TRP A 722 -13.34 -35.54 11.01
C TRP A 722 -13.03 -34.42 12.01
N GLU A 723 -13.14 -34.73 13.29
CA GLU A 723 -12.70 -33.79 14.32
C GLU A 723 -11.17 -33.77 14.38
N ILE A 724 -10.60 -32.59 14.27
CA ILE A 724 -9.15 -32.35 14.38
C ILE A 724 -8.76 -32.26 15.86
N GLY A 725 -9.46 -31.37 16.61
CA GLY A 725 -9.22 -31.20 18.03
C GLY A 725 -9.95 -29.98 18.61
N THR A 726 -9.70 -29.72 19.90
CA THR A 726 -10.28 -28.55 20.58
C THR A 726 -9.23 -27.46 20.74
N LEU A 727 -9.35 -26.38 19.96
CA LEU A 727 -8.48 -25.21 19.99
C LEU A 727 -8.87 -24.30 21.15
N SER A 728 -7.96 -24.10 22.09
CA SER A 728 -8.15 -23.15 23.18
C SER A 728 -8.08 -21.71 22.69
N ARG A 729 -8.57 -20.74 23.52
CA ARG A 729 -8.37 -19.32 23.25
C ARG A 729 -6.90 -18.95 23.04
N ARG A 730 -5.98 -19.66 23.70
CA ARG A 730 -4.54 -19.44 23.56
C ARG A 730 -4.02 -19.95 22.21
N ASP A 731 -4.51 -21.09 21.73
CA ASP A 731 -4.14 -21.63 20.41
C ASP A 731 -4.64 -20.70 19.28
N LEU A 732 -5.83 -20.17 19.42
CA LEU A 732 -6.43 -19.23 18.46
C LEU A 732 -5.84 -17.81 18.51
N ALA A 733 -5.19 -17.43 19.62
CA ALA A 733 -4.42 -16.20 19.72
C ALA A 733 -3.01 -16.33 19.12
N ASP A 734 -2.59 -17.54 18.85
CA ASP A 734 -1.34 -17.89 18.18
C ASP A 734 -1.66 -18.08 16.69
N THR A 735 -0.93 -17.42 15.80
CA THR A 735 -1.14 -17.62 14.37
C THR A 735 -0.85 -19.07 14.02
N GLY A 736 -1.76 -19.71 13.29
CA GLY A 736 -1.66 -21.10 12.89
C GLY A 736 -2.65 -21.48 11.83
N HIS A 737 -2.57 -22.68 11.31
CA HIS A 737 -3.50 -23.18 10.31
C HIS A 737 -3.96 -24.61 10.64
N LEU A 738 -5.20 -24.92 10.26
CA LEU A 738 -5.68 -26.29 10.17
C LEU A 738 -5.23 -26.88 8.84
N TRP A 739 -4.90 -28.17 8.83
CA TRP A 739 -4.56 -28.83 7.59
C TRP A 739 -5.06 -30.26 7.49
N VAL A 740 -5.29 -30.68 6.25
CA VAL A 740 -5.49 -32.07 5.83
C VAL A 740 -4.42 -32.38 4.78
N GLY A 741 -3.62 -33.39 5.03
CA GLY A 741 -2.52 -33.76 4.16
C GLY A 741 -2.49 -35.22 3.81
N MET A 742 -1.97 -35.53 2.64
CA MET A 742 -1.66 -36.90 2.23
C MET A 742 -0.37 -37.34 2.92
N VAL A 743 -0.44 -38.38 3.69
CA VAL A 743 0.71 -39.02 4.32
C VAL A 743 1.00 -40.34 3.61
N GLY A 744 1.64 -40.23 2.45
CA GLY A 744 2.31 -41.34 1.77
C GLY A 744 1.43 -42.44 1.19
N ASN A 745 1.69 -42.81 0.10
CA ASN A 745 1.68 -43.79 -0.97
C ASN A 745 0.35 -43.94 -1.72
N GLY A 746 0.42 -43.75 -3.06
CA GLY A 746 -0.65 -43.97 -4.00
C GLY A 746 -1.20 -45.41 -4.06
N ALA A 747 -0.59 -46.35 -3.33
CA ALA A 747 -1.11 -47.70 -3.17
C ALA A 747 -2.34 -47.74 -2.24
N THR A 748 -2.50 -46.78 -1.33
CA THR A 748 -3.62 -46.73 -0.40
C THR A 748 -4.74 -45.81 -0.84
N VAL A 749 -4.41 -44.65 -1.41
CA VAL A 749 -5.36 -43.60 -1.76
C VAL A 749 -5.13 -43.11 -3.18
N LYS A 750 -6.20 -43.01 -3.98
CA LYS A 750 -6.20 -42.38 -5.31
C LYS A 750 -6.27 -40.86 -5.22
N SER A 751 -7.16 -40.37 -4.36
CA SER A 751 -7.30 -38.93 -4.13
C SER A 751 -7.88 -38.64 -2.75
N VAL A 752 -7.54 -37.46 -2.22
CA VAL A 752 -8.14 -36.85 -1.03
C VAL A 752 -8.72 -35.51 -1.45
N ALA A 753 -10.03 -35.32 -1.27
CA ALA A 753 -10.71 -34.06 -1.51
C ALA A 753 -11.18 -33.44 -0.20
N VAL A 754 -10.96 -32.14 -0.04
CA VAL A 754 -11.41 -31.38 1.12
C VAL A 754 -12.47 -30.37 0.66
N ASP A 755 -13.65 -30.47 1.25
CA ASP A 755 -14.80 -29.59 1.03
C ASP A 755 -14.67 -28.31 1.87
N ARG A 756 -14.50 -28.48 3.18
CA ARG A 756 -14.40 -27.37 4.12
C ARG A 756 -13.68 -27.75 5.41
N PHE A 757 -13.21 -26.75 6.12
CA PHE A 757 -12.98 -26.83 7.55
C PHE A 757 -14.09 -26.03 8.27
N PHE A 758 -14.41 -26.39 9.50
CA PHE A 758 -15.30 -25.57 10.30
C PHE A 758 -14.99 -25.66 11.79
N LEU A 759 -15.37 -24.60 12.50
CA LEU A 759 -15.15 -24.46 13.93
C LEU A 759 -16.49 -24.35 14.65
N VAL A 760 -16.66 -25.13 15.70
CA VAL A 760 -17.85 -25.12 16.55
C VAL A 760 -17.45 -24.66 17.96
N PRO A 761 -18.15 -23.68 18.58
CA PRO A 761 -17.84 -23.29 19.95
C PRO A 761 -17.79 -24.49 20.90
N ALA A 762 -16.67 -24.66 21.60
CA ALA A 762 -16.53 -25.76 22.56
C ALA A 762 -17.49 -25.56 23.74
N GLY A 763 -18.16 -26.64 24.20
CA GLY A 763 -19.13 -26.57 25.30
C GLY A 763 -20.59 -26.41 24.87
N ARG A 764 -20.89 -26.56 23.57
CA ARG A 764 -22.26 -26.66 23.03
C ARG A 764 -22.45 -27.92 22.23
#